data_20bf4b34fbc41b73a45184d40d01d3d3
#
_entry.id   20bf4b34fbc41b73a45184d40d01d3d3
#
_cell.length_a   1.000
_cell.length_b   1.000
_cell.length_c   1.000
_cell.angle_alpha   90.00
_cell.angle_beta   90.00
_cell.angle_gamma   90.00
#
_symmetry.space_group_name_H-M   'P 1'
#
loop_
_entity.id
_entity.type
_entity.pdbx_description
1 polymer ?
#
loop_
_entity_poly.entity_id
_entity_poly.type
_entity_poly.pdbx_seq_one_letter_code
_entity_poly.pdbx_strand_id
1 'polypeptide(L)'
;MLLVCAALLLNCFSFVAHAQTKGSSDADCLACHAQKDLVSATGQSVFVDEAKHKDSVHSVVGCTDCHTDVKQFPHPARIAKVNCTTCHADESADLPKSVHSALGAGADACASCHGPAHNTQTAAALVPQVCAECHGNEVKGLLSSAHGVAAKNGDAQAPTCQSCHGAVHKIVAAQDPQSPVAKKNLPDTCAACHSNPAFLANHQIPFAHPVESYKLSVHGRAVAAGKEDAAACSDCHGSHEIYAGRDARSKVNHWNVPATCGTCHSAIAQVYGQSVHGQAVAKGAKDAPVCTDCHGEHVILAPSDAQSPVNPARVSGAVCTRCHGDARIAARYNLPADRVPTFADSFHGLAERAGSQAVANCASCHGVHNIFPSSDPRSTVNPANLAHTCGNCHAGAGERFAIGPVHVLLESSNEHPVVQFIRRFYLVTIPLAIAFMLLHDLLDLIRKSSGKGRVVNPQEAGFRLNRHFRIAHWLVIFSFPVLVITGFALKFPESAFFHPLLLWEGRFALRGTIHRVAAVVLLAGLGYHIVHLVLNKKARQIISHMAPGLRDLRDLQNMLSYNLGYSKARPVLGEFNYVQKLEYWAFMWGTAVMAATGFMLWFNTLALRYFPKWTLDAATALHYYEAILATLAILIWHMYAVIFDPDVYPLDRVRNSHDSVMAPPPAIHEEKVEGPGESSGKPEPDLDAS
;
A
#
# COMPACT_ATOMS: atom_id res chain seq x y z
N MET A 1 -3.23 -59.52 -40.28
CA MET A 1 -3.78 -60.89 -40.40
C MET A 1 -5.29 -60.69 -40.54
N LEU A 2 -5.71 -60.72 -41.76
CA LEU A 2 -6.38 -61.82 -42.41
C LEU A 2 -7.79 -61.97 -41.85
N LEU A 3 -8.76 -61.76 -42.50
CA LEU A 3 -9.43 -62.31 -43.71
C LEU A 3 -10.92 -62.38 -43.34
N VAL A 4 -11.84 -61.75 -44.04
CA VAL A 4 -12.44 -62.22 -45.28
C VAL A 4 -13.82 -62.87 -45.06
N CYS A 5 -14.68 -62.43 -45.91
CA CYS A 5 -15.83 -62.99 -46.60
C CYS A 5 -17.17 -62.57 -46.01
N ALA A 6 -17.98 -61.75 -46.67
CA ALA A 6 -18.66 -61.96 -47.97
C ALA A 6 -19.65 -63.11 -47.97
N ALA A 7 -20.90 -62.71 -47.99
CA ALA A 7 -21.99 -63.34 -48.75
C ALA A 7 -23.24 -62.52 -48.54
N LEU A 8 -23.77 -61.72 -49.47
CA LEU A 8 -24.59 -62.04 -50.62
C LEU A 8 -25.77 -62.97 -50.30
N LEU A 9 -26.94 -62.39 -50.31
CA LEU A 9 -28.06 -62.79 -51.21
C LEU A 9 -29.33 -62.11 -50.70
N LEU A 10 -29.83 -61.18 -51.46
CA LEU A 10 -31.06 -61.37 -52.23
C LEU A 10 -32.24 -61.90 -51.41
N ASN A 11 -33.19 -60.98 -51.11
CA ASN A 11 -34.54 -61.36 -51.45
C ASN A 11 -35.50 -60.19 -51.58
N CYS A 12 -36.15 -60.22 -52.69
CA CYS A 12 -37.54 -59.84 -53.00
C CYS A 12 -37.97 -58.40 -52.69
N PHE A 13 -37.82 -57.64 -53.73
CA PHE A 13 -38.72 -56.54 -54.05
C PHE A 13 -40.21 -57.06 -53.99
N SER A 14 -40.87 -56.62 -52.96
CA SER A 14 -42.33 -56.46 -53.03
C SER A 14 -42.58 -54.99 -53.32
N PHE A 15 -42.76 -54.67 -54.58
CA PHE A 15 -43.38 -53.42 -54.99
C PHE A 15 -44.77 -53.36 -54.50
N VAL A 16 -45.00 -52.81 -53.29
CA VAL A 16 -46.33 -52.27 -52.99
C VAL A 16 -46.35 -50.91 -53.68
N ALA A 17 -47.03 -50.86 -54.81
CA ALA A 17 -47.44 -49.58 -55.37
C ALA A 17 -48.35 -48.89 -54.38
N HIS A 18 -47.78 -48.06 -53.51
CA HIS A 18 -48.54 -47.03 -52.86
C HIS A 18 -48.90 -46.04 -53.99
N ALA A 19 -50.21 -46.00 -54.31
CA ALA A 19 -50.75 -44.86 -55.00
C ALA A 19 -50.38 -43.61 -54.18
N GLN A 20 -49.28 -42.92 -54.60
CA GLN A 20 -49.06 -41.57 -54.14
C GLN A 20 -50.23 -40.76 -54.63
N THR A 21 -51.16 -40.44 -53.73
CA THR A 21 -51.98 -39.26 -53.89
C THR A 21 -51.02 -38.15 -54.14
N LYS A 22 -50.98 -37.55 -55.35
CA LYS A 22 -50.25 -36.39 -55.68
C LYS A 22 -50.57 -35.35 -54.63
N GLY A 23 -49.68 -35.21 -53.63
CA GLY A 23 -49.75 -34.09 -52.68
C GLY A 23 -49.66 -32.81 -53.48
N SER A 24 -50.53 -31.88 -53.24
CA SER A 24 -50.53 -30.58 -53.84
C SER A 24 -49.12 -29.94 -53.69
N SER A 25 -48.54 -29.56 -54.80
CA SER A 25 -47.25 -28.84 -54.78
C SER A 25 -47.49 -27.39 -54.36
N ASP A 26 -46.48 -26.78 -53.73
CA ASP A 26 -46.53 -25.36 -53.38
C ASP A 26 -46.84 -24.46 -54.56
N ALA A 27 -46.46 -24.89 -55.78
CA ALA A 27 -46.79 -24.22 -57.02
C ALA A 27 -48.31 -24.19 -57.29
N ASP A 28 -49.05 -25.25 -56.91
CA ASP A 28 -50.52 -25.26 -57.05
C ASP A 28 -51.18 -24.22 -56.12
N CYS A 29 -50.63 -24.01 -54.93
CA CYS A 29 -51.10 -22.99 -54.02
C CYS A 29 -50.77 -21.58 -54.53
N LEU A 30 -49.56 -21.35 -54.98
CA LEU A 30 -49.08 -20.05 -55.47
C LEU A 30 -49.76 -19.62 -56.78
N ALA A 31 -50.31 -20.57 -57.57
CA ALA A 31 -51.08 -20.22 -58.77
C ALA A 31 -52.27 -19.25 -58.45
N CYS A 32 -52.84 -19.38 -57.28
CA CYS A 32 -53.89 -18.44 -56.80
C CYS A 32 -53.32 -17.43 -55.80
N HIS A 33 -52.54 -17.87 -54.77
CA HIS A 33 -52.13 -17.04 -53.69
C HIS A 33 -51.01 -16.06 -54.02
N ALA A 34 -50.38 -16.13 -55.20
CA ALA A 34 -49.46 -15.11 -55.67
C ALA A 34 -50.17 -13.92 -56.39
N GLN A 35 -51.49 -13.95 -56.47
CA GLN A 35 -52.27 -12.86 -57.08
C GLN A 35 -52.55 -11.80 -56.01
N LYS A 36 -52.11 -10.57 -56.25
CA LYS A 36 -52.14 -9.46 -55.25
C LYS A 36 -53.55 -9.04 -54.84
N ASP A 37 -54.51 -9.25 -55.74
CA ASP A 37 -55.89 -8.87 -55.52
C ASP A 37 -56.75 -9.97 -54.89
N LEU A 38 -56.16 -11.12 -54.61
CA LEU A 38 -56.90 -12.24 -54.01
C LEU A 38 -57.25 -11.94 -52.56
N VAL A 39 -58.56 -12.01 -52.31
CA VAL A 39 -59.14 -11.77 -50.97
C VAL A 39 -59.94 -12.97 -50.51
N SER A 40 -60.02 -13.22 -49.25
CA SER A 40 -60.86 -14.20 -48.60
C SER A 40 -62.35 -13.83 -48.68
N ALA A 41 -63.26 -14.77 -48.35
CA ALA A 41 -64.66 -14.46 -48.22
C ALA A 41 -65.06 -13.38 -47.23
N THR A 42 -64.09 -12.97 -46.34
CA THR A 42 -64.27 -11.89 -45.38
C THR A 42 -63.60 -10.58 -45.84
N GLY A 43 -63.08 -10.53 -47.11
CA GLY A 43 -62.40 -9.37 -47.67
C GLY A 43 -60.95 -9.14 -47.26
N GLN A 44 -60.37 -10.07 -46.52
CA GLN A 44 -58.95 -10.00 -46.13
C GLN A 44 -58.06 -10.49 -47.24
N SER A 45 -56.93 -9.82 -47.51
CA SER A 45 -55.96 -10.30 -48.46
C SER A 45 -55.40 -11.65 -48.03
N VAL A 46 -55.35 -12.59 -48.95
CA VAL A 46 -54.70 -13.90 -48.79
C VAL A 46 -53.54 -14.05 -49.73
N PHE A 47 -52.98 -12.93 -50.20
CA PHE A 47 -51.80 -12.86 -51.04
C PHE A 47 -50.56 -13.34 -50.28
N VAL A 48 -49.79 -14.19 -50.90
CA VAL A 48 -48.48 -14.63 -50.45
C VAL A 48 -47.42 -14.09 -51.42
N ASP A 49 -46.51 -13.28 -50.93
CA ASP A 49 -45.36 -12.77 -51.68
C ASP A 49 -44.34 -13.93 -51.82
N GLU A 50 -44.24 -14.50 -52.99
CA GLU A 50 -43.37 -15.63 -53.25
C GLU A 50 -41.88 -15.30 -53.00
N ALA A 51 -41.42 -14.08 -53.29
CA ALA A 51 -40.06 -13.66 -53.07
C ALA A 51 -39.77 -13.60 -51.55
N LYS A 52 -40.67 -13.02 -50.79
CA LYS A 52 -40.54 -12.95 -49.31
C LYS A 52 -40.61 -14.31 -48.64
N HIS A 53 -41.49 -15.21 -49.18
CA HIS A 53 -41.59 -16.58 -48.66
C HIS A 53 -40.25 -17.36 -48.94
N LYS A 54 -39.66 -17.21 -50.11
CA LYS A 54 -38.37 -17.82 -50.44
C LYS A 54 -37.23 -17.32 -49.55
N ASP A 55 -37.28 -16.05 -49.14
CA ASP A 55 -36.30 -15.45 -48.24
C ASP A 55 -36.60 -15.69 -46.75
N SER A 56 -37.75 -16.33 -46.44
CA SER A 56 -38.12 -16.63 -45.06
C SER A 56 -37.40 -17.88 -44.52
N VAL A 57 -37.30 -18.01 -43.18
CA VAL A 57 -36.77 -19.21 -42.50
C VAL A 57 -37.64 -20.45 -42.77
N HIS A 58 -38.87 -20.26 -43.20
CA HIS A 58 -39.83 -21.33 -43.54
C HIS A 58 -39.86 -21.70 -45.04
N SER A 59 -38.96 -21.16 -45.83
CA SER A 59 -38.90 -21.44 -47.30
C SER A 59 -38.73 -22.89 -47.68
N VAL A 60 -38.28 -23.73 -46.75
CA VAL A 60 -38.09 -25.19 -46.94
C VAL A 60 -39.31 -26.03 -46.42
N VAL A 61 -40.30 -25.36 -45.86
CA VAL A 61 -41.51 -25.99 -45.33
C VAL A 61 -42.66 -25.85 -46.34
N GLY A 62 -43.29 -26.95 -46.71
CA GLY A 62 -44.40 -26.95 -47.69
C GLY A 62 -45.65 -26.25 -47.15
N CYS A 63 -46.44 -25.65 -48.03
CA CYS A 63 -47.68 -24.95 -47.63
C CYS A 63 -48.62 -25.84 -46.80
N THR A 64 -48.79 -27.10 -47.18
CA THR A 64 -49.65 -28.06 -46.47
C THR A 64 -49.08 -28.59 -45.15
N ASP A 65 -47.81 -28.40 -44.86
CA ASP A 65 -47.20 -28.76 -43.60
C ASP A 65 -47.68 -27.82 -42.48
N CYS A 66 -47.97 -26.57 -42.82
CA CYS A 66 -48.55 -25.58 -41.93
C CYS A 66 -50.05 -25.53 -42.03
N HIS A 67 -50.62 -25.57 -43.27
CA HIS A 67 -52.07 -25.58 -43.53
C HIS A 67 -52.57 -27.00 -43.62
N THR A 68 -52.53 -27.75 -42.53
CA THR A 68 -52.75 -29.20 -42.47
C THR A 68 -54.18 -29.63 -42.77
N ASP A 69 -55.17 -28.72 -42.73
CA ASP A 69 -56.57 -28.94 -43.04
C ASP A 69 -56.90 -28.82 -44.55
N VAL A 70 -55.96 -28.29 -45.33
CA VAL A 70 -56.08 -28.19 -46.80
C VAL A 70 -55.80 -29.55 -47.42
N LYS A 71 -56.87 -30.29 -47.80
CA LYS A 71 -56.79 -31.67 -48.34
C LYS A 71 -57.16 -31.75 -49.82
N GLN A 72 -57.76 -30.68 -50.35
CA GLN A 72 -58.27 -30.66 -51.73
C GLN A 72 -58.25 -29.26 -52.33
N PHE A 73 -58.25 -29.14 -53.66
CA PHE A 73 -58.29 -27.87 -54.40
C PHE A 73 -59.47 -27.82 -55.32
N PRO A 74 -60.26 -26.75 -55.33
CA PRO A 74 -60.18 -25.63 -54.40
C PRO A 74 -60.54 -26.03 -52.97
N HIS A 75 -59.90 -25.40 -51.96
CA HIS A 75 -60.18 -25.68 -50.57
C HIS A 75 -61.32 -24.83 -50.05
N PRO A 76 -61.95 -25.19 -48.91
CA PRO A 76 -62.96 -24.36 -48.24
C PRO A 76 -62.54 -22.96 -47.99
N ALA A 77 -63.47 -21.99 -48.05
CA ALA A 77 -63.20 -20.56 -47.86
C ALA A 77 -62.66 -20.22 -46.45
N ARG A 78 -62.83 -21.10 -45.48
CA ARG A 78 -62.17 -20.98 -44.15
C ARG A 78 -61.29 -22.17 -43.90
N ILE A 79 -60.05 -21.89 -43.63
CA ILE A 79 -59.07 -22.87 -43.16
C ILE A 79 -58.79 -22.60 -41.68
N ALA A 80 -58.30 -23.63 -40.96
CA ALA A 80 -57.88 -23.49 -39.58
C ALA A 80 -56.68 -22.54 -39.42
N LYS A 81 -56.62 -21.84 -38.29
CA LYS A 81 -55.39 -21.12 -37.98
C LYS A 81 -54.21 -22.07 -37.83
N VAL A 82 -53.07 -21.70 -38.41
CA VAL A 82 -51.87 -22.49 -38.31
C VAL A 82 -51.44 -22.67 -36.86
N ASN A 83 -51.04 -23.88 -36.51
CA ASN A 83 -50.55 -24.22 -35.18
C ASN A 83 -49.02 -24.31 -35.19
N CYS A 84 -48.36 -23.24 -34.76
CA CYS A 84 -46.90 -23.16 -34.69
C CYS A 84 -46.32 -24.18 -33.67
N THR A 85 -47.11 -24.60 -32.66
CA THR A 85 -46.62 -25.49 -31.58
C THR A 85 -46.30 -26.89 -32.06
N THR A 86 -46.76 -27.27 -33.25
CA THR A 86 -46.44 -28.57 -33.86
C THR A 86 -44.97 -28.78 -34.10
N CYS A 87 -44.26 -27.70 -34.46
CA CYS A 87 -42.81 -27.70 -34.70
C CYS A 87 -42.03 -26.94 -33.61
N HIS A 88 -42.64 -25.92 -33.01
CA HIS A 88 -42.04 -25.04 -32.01
C HIS A 88 -42.64 -25.28 -30.60
N ALA A 89 -42.57 -26.56 -30.16
CA ALA A 89 -43.21 -27.00 -28.92
C ALA A 89 -42.52 -26.37 -27.68
N ASP A 90 -41.17 -26.25 -27.69
CA ASP A 90 -40.39 -25.72 -26.56
C ASP A 90 -40.64 -24.22 -26.37
N GLU A 91 -40.59 -23.45 -27.44
CA GLU A 91 -40.86 -22.00 -27.40
C GLU A 91 -42.28 -21.71 -26.97
N SER A 92 -43.24 -22.53 -27.46
CA SER A 92 -44.64 -22.42 -27.07
C SER A 92 -44.89 -22.78 -25.61
N ALA A 93 -44.13 -23.71 -25.01
CA ALA A 93 -44.22 -24.08 -23.61
C ALA A 93 -43.55 -23.04 -22.68
N ASP A 94 -42.57 -22.30 -23.18
CA ASP A 94 -41.82 -21.34 -22.40
C ASP A 94 -42.45 -19.92 -22.39
N LEU A 95 -43.00 -19.48 -23.54
CA LEU A 95 -43.59 -18.14 -23.65
C LEU A 95 -44.65 -17.81 -22.59
N PRO A 96 -45.58 -18.71 -22.21
CA PRO A 96 -46.56 -18.45 -21.14
C PRO A 96 -45.92 -18.25 -19.76
N LYS A 97 -44.66 -18.68 -19.55
CA LYS A 97 -43.91 -18.53 -18.27
C LYS A 97 -43.09 -17.26 -18.27
N SER A 98 -42.96 -16.58 -19.41
CA SER A 98 -42.17 -15.37 -19.55
C SER A 98 -42.97 -14.11 -19.19
N VAL A 99 -42.31 -12.97 -19.08
CA VAL A 99 -42.94 -11.65 -18.92
C VAL A 99 -43.86 -11.30 -20.12
N HIS A 100 -43.68 -11.97 -21.26
CA HIS A 100 -44.49 -11.78 -22.46
C HIS A 100 -45.73 -12.67 -22.52
N SER A 101 -46.05 -13.39 -21.46
CA SER A 101 -47.24 -14.26 -21.36
C SER A 101 -48.56 -13.53 -21.69
N ALA A 102 -48.64 -12.23 -21.45
CA ALA A 102 -49.80 -11.40 -21.76
C ALA A 102 -50.12 -11.31 -23.28
N LEU A 103 -49.15 -11.65 -24.16
CA LEU A 103 -49.39 -11.74 -25.60
C LEU A 103 -50.28 -12.92 -25.97
N GLY A 104 -50.56 -13.85 -25.02
CA GLY A 104 -51.36 -15.04 -25.23
C GLY A 104 -50.55 -16.20 -25.80
N ALA A 105 -51.29 -17.17 -26.40
CA ALA A 105 -50.70 -18.35 -27.02
C ALA A 105 -51.23 -18.50 -28.45
N GLY A 106 -50.44 -19.16 -29.32
CA GLY A 106 -50.81 -19.44 -30.70
C GLY A 106 -50.23 -18.49 -31.73
N ALA A 107 -50.64 -18.61 -32.97
CA ALA A 107 -50.04 -17.96 -34.11
C ALA A 107 -49.99 -16.43 -33.99
N ASP A 108 -51.02 -15.80 -33.46
CA ASP A 108 -51.10 -14.34 -33.33
C ASP A 108 -50.06 -13.82 -32.34
N ALA A 109 -49.82 -14.54 -31.21
CA ALA A 109 -48.79 -14.20 -30.25
C ALA A 109 -47.39 -14.32 -30.85
N CYS A 110 -47.12 -15.40 -31.61
CA CYS A 110 -45.83 -15.58 -32.30
C CYS A 110 -45.62 -14.46 -33.36
N ALA A 111 -46.66 -14.17 -34.14
CA ALA A 111 -46.60 -13.15 -35.19
C ALA A 111 -46.35 -11.73 -34.68
N SER A 112 -46.68 -11.43 -33.41
CA SER A 112 -46.42 -10.13 -32.79
C SER A 112 -44.92 -9.78 -32.76
N CYS A 113 -44.04 -10.76 -32.70
CA CYS A 113 -42.60 -10.59 -32.73
C CYS A 113 -41.97 -11.06 -34.04
N HIS A 114 -42.42 -12.19 -34.57
CA HIS A 114 -41.81 -12.82 -35.75
C HIS A 114 -42.39 -12.34 -37.08
N GLY A 115 -43.48 -11.53 -37.03
CA GLY A 115 -44.19 -11.11 -38.21
C GLY A 115 -45.01 -12.24 -38.86
N PRO A 116 -45.55 -12.03 -40.07
CA PRO A 116 -46.32 -13.05 -40.80
C PRO A 116 -45.44 -14.26 -41.11
N ALA A 117 -45.97 -15.46 -40.93
CA ALA A 117 -45.26 -16.72 -41.10
C ALA A 117 -44.62 -16.89 -42.53
N HIS A 118 -45.26 -16.30 -43.54
CA HIS A 118 -44.74 -16.31 -44.92
C HIS A 118 -43.52 -15.37 -45.17
N ASN A 119 -43.16 -14.52 -44.15
CA ASN A 119 -42.07 -13.59 -44.26
C ASN A 119 -41.20 -13.54 -42.98
N THR A 120 -41.17 -14.65 -42.24
CA THR A 120 -40.42 -14.71 -40.98
C THR A 120 -38.92 -14.73 -41.28
N GLN A 121 -38.23 -13.74 -40.71
CA GLN A 121 -36.77 -13.60 -40.78
C GLN A 121 -36.11 -14.34 -39.62
N THR A 122 -34.78 -14.57 -39.73
CA THR A 122 -33.99 -15.12 -38.62
C THR A 122 -34.15 -14.24 -37.39
N ALA A 123 -34.22 -14.83 -36.19
CA ALA A 123 -34.35 -14.10 -34.93
C ALA A 123 -33.23 -13.05 -34.74
N ALA A 124 -32.00 -13.35 -35.23
CA ALA A 124 -30.87 -12.44 -35.15
C ALA A 124 -31.06 -11.15 -35.99
N ALA A 125 -31.77 -11.23 -37.12
CA ALA A 125 -32.04 -10.08 -37.98
C ALA A 125 -33.15 -9.16 -37.43
N LEU A 126 -33.97 -9.65 -36.52
CA LEU A 126 -35.14 -8.91 -35.96
C LEU A 126 -34.78 -8.09 -34.69
N VAL A 127 -33.74 -8.47 -33.97
CA VAL A 127 -33.28 -7.75 -32.78
C VAL A 127 -32.29 -6.63 -33.16
N PRO A 128 -32.46 -5.39 -32.68
CA PRO A 128 -33.36 -4.87 -31.65
C PRO A 128 -34.69 -4.29 -32.16
N GLN A 129 -34.95 -4.31 -33.49
CA GLN A 129 -36.07 -3.57 -34.11
C GLN A 129 -37.43 -4.02 -33.57
N VAL A 130 -37.65 -5.35 -33.44
CA VAL A 130 -38.87 -5.87 -32.92
C VAL A 130 -39.10 -5.47 -31.45
N CYS A 131 -38.04 -5.53 -30.65
CA CYS A 131 -38.13 -5.10 -29.24
C CYS A 131 -38.53 -3.62 -29.12
N ALA A 132 -38.08 -2.76 -30.08
CA ALA A 132 -38.35 -1.33 -30.07
C ALA A 132 -39.82 -0.96 -30.19
N GLU A 133 -40.64 -1.83 -30.74
CA GLU A 133 -42.11 -1.58 -30.89
C GLU A 133 -42.78 -1.37 -29.53
N CYS A 134 -42.30 -2.09 -28.47
CA CYS A 134 -42.80 -1.96 -27.13
C CYS A 134 -41.79 -1.35 -26.14
N HIS A 135 -40.48 -1.60 -26.36
CA HIS A 135 -39.36 -1.18 -25.51
C HIS A 135 -38.51 -0.07 -26.16
N GLY A 136 -39.18 0.95 -26.74
CA GLY A 136 -38.49 1.98 -27.53
C GLY A 136 -37.44 2.78 -26.77
N ASN A 137 -37.65 3.04 -25.46
CA ASN A 137 -36.69 3.78 -24.61
C ASN A 137 -35.44 2.97 -24.34
N GLU A 138 -35.62 1.67 -23.99
CA GLU A 138 -34.55 0.75 -23.68
C GLU A 138 -33.66 0.49 -24.92
N VAL A 139 -34.29 0.30 -26.06
CA VAL A 139 -33.60 0.12 -27.34
C VAL A 139 -32.85 1.41 -27.73
N LYS A 140 -33.46 2.58 -27.59
CA LYS A 140 -32.78 3.86 -27.85
C LYS A 140 -31.56 4.02 -26.90
N GLY A 141 -31.72 3.69 -25.63
CA GLY A 141 -30.65 3.69 -24.63
C GLY A 141 -29.50 2.76 -25.05
N LEU A 142 -29.83 1.51 -25.38
CA LEU A 142 -28.86 0.51 -25.83
C LEU A 142 -28.11 0.98 -27.07
N LEU A 143 -28.81 1.44 -28.11
CA LEU A 143 -28.19 1.87 -29.37
C LEU A 143 -27.25 3.07 -29.19
N SER A 144 -27.49 3.92 -28.19
CA SER A 144 -26.62 5.06 -27.86
C SER A 144 -25.47 4.69 -26.90
N SER A 145 -25.51 3.50 -26.33
CA SER A 145 -24.51 3.00 -25.37
C SER A 145 -23.21 2.57 -26.06
N ALA A 146 -22.17 2.29 -25.26
CA ALA A 146 -20.93 1.71 -25.77
C ALA A 146 -21.17 0.37 -26.50
N HIS A 147 -22.09 -0.45 -26.00
CA HIS A 147 -22.48 -1.74 -26.61
C HIS A 147 -23.17 -1.53 -27.95
N GLY A 148 -24.12 -0.61 -28.03
CA GLY A 148 -24.82 -0.32 -29.29
C GLY A 148 -23.92 0.34 -30.35
N VAL A 149 -23.00 1.19 -29.92
CA VAL A 149 -21.98 1.77 -30.81
C VAL A 149 -21.06 0.68 -31.38
N ALA A 150 -20.62 -0.27 -30.55
CA ALA A 150 -19.82 -1.41 -30.99
C ALA A 150 -20.59 -2.26 -32.04
N ALA A 151 -21.84 -2.60 -31.75
CA ALA A 151 -22.72 -3.33 -32.68
C ALA A 151 -22.90 -2.58 -34.02
N LYS A 152 -23.12 -1.27 -33.97
CA LYS A 152 -23.24 -0.44 -35.18
C LYS A 152 -21.95 -0.41 -36.00
N ASN A 153 -20.79 -0.51 -35.35
CA ASN A 153 -19.50 -0.55 -36.01
C ASN A 153 -19.13 -1.96 -36.54
N GLY A 154 -20.06 -2.93 -36.46
CA GLY A 154 -19.87 -4.27 -37.00
C GLY A 154 -19.15 -5.24 -36.05
N ASP A 155 -19.06 -4.92 -34.77
CA ASP A 155 -18.50 -5.83 -33.77
C ASP A 155 -19.44 -7.01 -33.52
N ALA A 156 -19.07 -8.19 -34.00
CA ALA A 156 -19.83 -9.41 -33.84
C ALA A 156 -19.93 -9.91 -32.38
N GLN A 157 -19.08 -9.39 -31.49
CA GLN A 157 -19.09 -9.72 -30.05
C GLN A 157 -19.92 -8.73 -29.22
N ALA A 158 -20.47 -7.69 -29.85
CA ALA A 158 -21.33 -6.74 -29.15
C ALA A 158 -22.60 -7.43 -28.62
N PRO A 159 -22.99 -7.19 -27.36
CA PRO A 159 -24.13 -7.87 -26.77
C PRO A 159 -25.46 -7.40 -27.41
N THR A 160 -26.40 -8.33 -27.51
CA THR A 160 -27.79 -8.08 -27.89
C THR A 160 -28.67 -8.09 -26.62
N CYS A 161 -29.97 -7.81 -26.78
CA CYS A 161 -30.93 -7.92 -25.65
C CYS A 161 -30.83 -9.27 -24.96
N GLN A 162 -30.73 -10.36 -25.75
CA GLN A 162 -30.69 -11.74 -25.23
C GLN A 162 -29.38 -12.02 -24.45
N SER A 163 -28.31 -11.36 -24.77
CA SER A 163 -27.00 -11.54 -24.06
C SER A 163 -27.12 -11.21 -22.57
N CYS A 164 -28.02 -10.28 -22.22
CA CYS A 164 -28.27 -9.88 -20.86
C CYS A 164 -29.52 -10.49 -20.27
N HIS A 165 -30.66 -10.51 -21.04
CA HIS A 165 -31.96 -10.94 -20.55
C HIS A 165 -32.20 -12.43 -20.72
N GLY A 166 -31.35 -13.16 -21.40
CA GLY A 166 -31.52 -14.58 -21.69
C GLY A 166 -32.39 -14.83 -22.92
N ALA A 167 -32.78 -16.08 -23.12
CA ALA A 167 -33.59 -16.50 -24.24
C ALA A 167 -34.94 -15.78 -24.26
N VAL A 168 -35.32 -15.25 -25.42
CA VAL A 168 -36.50 -14.36 -25.59
C VAL A 168 -37.80 -14.99 -25.06
N HIS A 169 -38.00 -16.27 -25.31
CA HIS A 169 -39.21 -16.97 -24.84
C HIS A 169 -39.20 -17.30 -23.35
N LYS A 170 -38.08 -17.09 -22.64
CA LYS A 170 -37.86 -17.38 -21.22
C LYS A 170 -37.59 -16.16 -20.37
N ILE A 171 -37.72 -14.94 -20.93
CA ILE A 171 -37.41 -13.71 -20.18
C ILE A 171 -38.34 -13.60 -19.00
N VAL A 172 -37.77 -13.56 -17.79
CA VAL A 172 -38.50 -13.32 -16.53
C VAL A 172 -38.25 -11.89 -16.05
N ALA A 173 -39.08 -11.41 -15.11
CA ALA A 173 -38.96 -10.09 -14.55
C ALA A 173 -37.56 -9.88 -13.95
N ALA A 174 -37.03 -8.65 -14.01
CA ALA A 174 -35.69 -8.33 -13.48
C ALA A 174 -35.55 -8.65 -11.98
N GLN A 175 -36.65 -8.60 -11.23
CA GLN A 175 -36.70 -8.93 -9.79
C GLN A 175 -36.81 -10.44 -9.52
N ASP A 176 -37.09 -11.26 -10.54
CA ASP A 176 -37.15 -12.71 -10.38
C ASP A 176 -35.75 -13.24 -10.04
N PRO A 177 -35.59 -14.07 -9.00
CA PRO A 177 -34.28 -14.63 -8.63
C PRO A 177 -33.60 -15.44 -9.75
N GLN A 178 -34.34 -15.92 -10.73
CA GLN A 178 -33.84 -16.67 -11.89
C GLN A 178 -33.44 -15.76 -13.06
N SER A 179 -33.81 -14.48 -13.00
CA SER A 179 -33.46 -13.53 -14.07
C SER A 179 -31.95 -13.34 -14.16
N PRO A 180 -31.34 -13.43 -15.35
CA PRO A 180 -29.89 -13.09 -15.52
C PRO A 180 -29.58 -11.63 -15.14
N VAL A 181 -30.58 -10.73 -15.23
CA VAL A 181 -30.45 -9.33 -14.85
C VAL A 181 -30.90 -9.02 -13.43
N ALA A 182 -31.32 -10.05 -12.67
CA ALA A 182 -31.53 -9.88 -11.24
C ALA A 182 -30.22 -9.40 -10.57
N LYS A 183 -30.36 -8.50 -9.62
CA LYS A 183 -29.24 -7.84 -8.99
C LYS A 183 -28.14 -8.80 -8.53
N LYS A 184 -28.52 -9.93 -7.95
CA LYS A 184 -27.64 -11.01 -7.49
C LYS A 184 -26.88 -11.69 -8.64
N ASN A 185 -27.54 -11.88 -9.80
CA ASN A 185 -26.97 -12.60 -10.94
C ASN A 185 -26.24 -11.68 -11.92
N LEU A 186 -26.51 -10.39 -11.87
CA LEU A 186 -25.97 -9.38 -12.79
C LEU A 186 -24.43 -9.42 -12.92
N PRO A 187 -23.64 -9.61 -11.82
CA PRO A 187 -22.19 -9.72 -11.95
C PRO A 187 -21.75 -10.88 -12.85
N ASP A 188 -22.46 -12.04 -12.78
CA ASP A 188 -22.12 -13.20 -13.61
C ASP A 188 -22.54 -12.99 -15.07
N THR A 189 -23.65 -12.30 -15.31
CA THR A 189 -24.08 -11.90 -16.64
C THR A 189 -23.04 -11.00 -17.30
N CYS A 190 -22.52 -10.00 -16.60
CA CYS A 190 -21.45 -9.15 -17.12
C CYS A 190 -20.12 -9.90 -17.28
N ALA A 191 -19.84 -10.85 -16.39
CA ALA A 191 -18.63 -11.67 -16.40
C ALA A 191 -18.48 -12.50 -17.67
N ALA A 192 -19.57 -12.88 -18.33
CA ALA A 192 -19.55 -13.67 -19.55
C ALA A 192 -18.60 -13.08 -20.61
N CYS A 193 -18.48 -11.76 -20.67
CA CYS A 193 -17.53 -11.06 -21.52
C CYS A 193 -16.44 -10.34 -20.70
N HIS A 194 -16.81 -9.63 -19.66
CA HIS A 194 -15.90 -8.76 -18.89
C HIS A 194 -14.97 -9.49 -17.91
N SER A 195 -14.99 -10.81 -17.83
CA SER A 195 -13.96 -11.63 -17.17
C SER A 195 -13.00 -12.32 -18.15
N ASN A 196 -13.19 -12.14 -19.46
CA ASN A 196 -12.34 -12.75 -20.47
C ASN A 196 -11.17 -11.80 -20.82
N PRO A 197 -9.91 -12.13 -20.48
CA PRO A 197 -8.77 -11.26 -20.73
C PRO A 197 -8.55 -10.95 -22.21
N ALA A 198 -8.80 -11.92 -23.11
CA ALA A 198 -8.66 -11.72 -24.55
C ALA A 198 -9.73 -10.75 -25.08
N PHE A 199 -10.96 -10.86 -24.59
CA PHE A 199 -12.04 -9.93 -24.91
C PHE A 199 -11.68 -8.51 -24.42
N LEU A 200 -11.23 -8.36 -23.18
CA LEU A 200 -10.84 -7.08 -22.62
C LEU A 200 -9.71 -6.40 -23.41
N ALA A 201 -8.70 -7.18 -23.79
CA ALA A 201 -7.58 -6.69 -24.58
C ALA A 201 -8.00 -6.25 -25.99
N ASN A 202 -8.82 -7.07 -26.67
CA ASN A 202 -9.29 -6.79 -28.03
C ASN A 202 -10.15 -5.51 -28.08
N HIS A 203 -10.92 -5.23 -27.03
CA HIS A 203 -11.78 -4.05 -26.92
C HIS A 203 -11.13 -2.89 -26.18
N GLN A 204 -9.82 -2.98 -25.85
CA GLN A 204 -9.06 -1.94 -25.16
C GLN A 204 -9.70 -1.49 -23.85
N ILE A 205 -10.31 -2.42 -23.12
CA ILE A 205 -10.91 -2.14 -21.79
C ILE A 205 -9.76 -2.06 -20.78
N PRO A 206 -9.59 -0.93 -20.06
CA PRO A 206 -8.39 -0.67 -19.28
C PRO A 206 -8.27 -1.47 -17.96
N PHE A 207 -9.24 -2.31 -17.66
CA PHE A 207 -9.30 -3.11 -16.43
C PHE A 207 -9.08 -4.58 -16.73
N ALA A 208 -8.11 -5.19 -16.07
CA ALA A 208 -7.78 -6.60 -16.29
C ALA A 208 -8.83 -7.57 -15.73
N HIS A 209 -9.44 -7.25 -14.59
CA HIS A 209 -10.36 -8.15 -13.87
C HIS A 209 -11.48 -7.34 -13.17
N PRO A 210 -12.34 -6.61 -13.91
CA PRO A 210 -13.32 -5.71 -13.28
C PRO A 210 -14.36 -6.43 -12.45
N VAL A 211 -14.83 -7.60 -12.90
CA VAL A 211 -15.90 -8.35 -12.20
C VAL A 211 -15.35 -9.06 -10.97
N GLU A 212 -14.18 -9.70 -11.08
CA GLU A 212 -13.50 -10.34 -9.95
C GLU A 212 -13.17 -9.31 -8.87
N SER A 213 -12.66 -8.15 -9.26
CA SER A 213 -12.39 -7.02 -8.37
C SER A 213 -13.66 -6.52 -7.68
N TYR A 214 -14.76 -6.39 -8.42
CA TYR A 214 -16.05 -6.03 -7.85
C TYR A 214 -16.54 -7.06 -6.83
N LYS A 215 -16.43 -8.37 -7.13
CA LYS A 215 -16.85 -9.45 -6.20
C LYS A 215 -16.10 -9.39 -4.86
N LEU A 216 -14.87 -8.90 -4.85
CA LEU A 216 -14.07 -8.67 -3.62
C LEU A 216 -14.49 -7.42 -2.85
N SER A 217 -15.22 -6.50 -3.48
CA SER A 217 -15.64 -5.23 -2.87
C SER A 217 -16.69 -5.40 -1.78
N VAL A 218 -16.90 -4.36 -0.97
CA VAL A 218 -18.02 -4.32 0.01
C VAL A 218 -19.37 -4.45 -0.69
N HIS A 219 -19.54 -3.85 -1.87
CA HIS A 219 -20.77 -3.91 -2.64
C HIS A 219 -20.99 -5.32 -3.20
N GLY A 220 -19.98 -5.91 -3.84
CA GLY A 220 -20.09 -7.27 -4.42
C GLY A 220 -20.38 -8.33 -3.36
N ARG A 221 -19.71 -8.26 -2.21
CA ARG A 221 -20.00 -9.16 -1.07
C ARG A 221 -21.41 -8.97 -0.53
N ALA A 222 -21.90 -7.74 -0.45
CA ALA A 222 -23.25 -7.46 0.02
C ALA A 222 -24.31 -7.95 -0.97
N VAL A 223 -24.09 -7.77 -2.28
CA VAL A 223 -24.99 -8.32 -3.33
C VAL A 223 -25.02 -9.84 -3.27
N ALA A 224 -23.84 -10.49 -3.15
CA ALA A 224 -23.77 -11.95 -3.03
C ALA A 224 -24.49 -12.48 -1.77
N ALA A 225 -24.49 -11.69 -0.68
CA ALA A 225 -25.26 -11.98 0.53
C ALA A 225 -26.77 -11.68 0.41
N GLY A 226 -27.25 -11.24 -0.75
CA GLY A 226 -28.65 -10.97 -1.00
C GLY A 226 -29.20 -9.64 -0.47
N LYS A 227 -28.28 -8.66 -0.19
CA LYS A 227 -28.70 -7.30 0.20
C LYS A 227 -29.15 -6.52 -1.03
N GLU A 228 -30.44 -6.24 -1.11
CA GLU A 228 -31.04 -5.54 -2.25
C GLU A 228 -30.58 -4.09 -2.39
N ASP A 229 -30.24 -3.43 -1.29
CA ASP A 229 -29.75 -2.04 -1.28
C ASP A 229 -28.30 -1.90 -1.75
N ALA A 230 -27.53 -3.01 -1.85
CA ALA A 230 -26.15 -2.96 -2.27
C ALA A 230 -26.02 -2.65 -3.76
N ALA A 231 -25.04 -1.81 -4.14
CA ALA A 231 -24.83 -1.43 -5.53
C ALA A 231 -24.32 -2.60 -6.38
N ALA A 232 -24.99 -2.90 -7.50
CA ALA A 232 -24.53 -3.81 -8.54
C ALA A 232 -23.96 -3.03 -9.73
N CYS A 233 -23.50 -3.73 -10.77
CA CYS A 233 -22.88 -3.12 -11.95
C CYS A 233 -23.75 -2.01 -12.58
N SER A 234 -25.06 -2.26 -12.73
CA SER A 234 -26.00 -1.32 -13.34
C SER A 234 -26.26 -0.05 -12.52
N ASP A 235 -26.08 -0.10 -11.19
CA ASP A 235 -26.27 1.08 -10.35
C ASP A 235 -25.22 2.15 -10.65
N CYS A 236 -23.96 1.71 -10.92
CA CYS A 236 -22.85 2.58 -11.27
C CYS A 236 -22.77 2.89 -12.77
N HIS A 237 -22.94 1.86 -13.64
CA HIS A 237 -22.74 1.99 -15.08
C HIS A 237 -24.00 2.32 -15.89
N GLY A 238 -25.18 2.17 -15.30
CA GLY A 238 -26.45 2.19 -16.00
C GLY A 238 -26.83 0.80 -16.50
N SER A 239 -28.08 0.67 -17.04
CA SER A 239 -28.61 -0.61 -17.54
C SER A 239 -28.54 -0.68 -19.06
N HIS A 240 -29.28 0.16 -19.76
CA HIS A 240 -29.29 0.23 -21.23
C HIS A 240 -28.38 1.34 -21.75
N GLU A 241 -28.20 2.39 -20.97
CA GLU A 241 -27.41 3.58 -21.32
C GLU A 241 -25.99 3.46 -20.72
N ILE A 242 -25.29 2.36 -21.00
CA ILE A 242 -23.93 2.12 -20.52
C ILE A 242 -22.95 2.86 -21.41
N TYR A 243 -22.55 4.08 -21.01
CA TYR A 243 -21.58 4.88 -21.74
C TYR A 243 -20.15 4.58 -21.30
N ALA A 244 -19.20 4.73 -22.20
CA ALA A 244 -17.78 4.67 -21.86
C ALA A 244 -17.43 5.74 -20.81
N GLY A 245 -16.53 5.45 -19.86
CA GLY A 245 -16.17 6.36 -18.77
C GLY A 245 -15.70 7.75 -19.20
N ARG A 246 -15.15 7.88 -20.42
CA ARG A 246 -14.75 9.17 -21.03
C ARG A 246 -15.93 9.96 -21.60
N ASP A 247 -17.09 9.36 -21.82
CA ASP A 247 -18.29 10.06 -22.30
C ASP A 247 -18.88 10.89 -21.16
N ALA A 248 -19.19 12.16 -21.42
CA ALA A 248 -19.76 13.05 -20.41
C ALA A 248 -21.11 12.58 -19.85
N ARG A 249 -21.83 11.72 -20.59
CA ARG A 249 -23.11 11.14 -20.16
C ARG A 249 -22.94 9.94 -19.22
N SER A 250 -21.74 9.34 -19.19
CA SER A 250 -21.48 8.17 -18.36
C SER A 250 -21.64 8.50 -16.88
N LYS A 251 -22.34 7.66 -16.15
CA LYS A 251 -22.46 7.76 -14.69
C LYS A 251 -21.11 7.63 -13.98
N VAL A 252 -20.16 6.91 -14.58
CA VAL A 252 -18.79 6.72 -14.07
C VAL A 252 -17.78 7.69 -14.71
N ASN A 253 -18.26 8.70 -15.46
CA ASN A 253 -17.42 9.81 -15.85
C ASN A 253 -16.95 10.56 -14.60
N HIS A 254 -15.68 10.98 -14.59
CA HIS A 254 -15.07 11.68 -13.44
C HIS A 254 -15.98 12.75 -12.83
N TRP A 255 -16.63 13.58 -13.66
CA TRP A 255 -17.51 14.66 -13.20
C TRP A 255 -18.82 14.17 -12.58
N ASN A 256 -19.28 12.98 -12.94
CA ASN A 256 -20.56 12.39 -12.53
C ASN A 256 -20.43 11.45 -11.35
N VAL A 257 -19.20 10.94 -11.03
CA VAL A 257 -18.95 10.01 -9.93
C VAL A 257 -19.53 10.47 -8.59
N PRO A 258 -19.37 11.74 -8.17
CA PRO A 258 -19.96 12.19 -6.90
C PRO A 258 -21.49 12.10 -6.87
N ALA A 259 -22.14 12.39 -7.97
CA ALA A 259 -23.61 12.27 -8.08
C ALA A 259 -24.03 10.79 -8.09
N THR A 260 -23.32 9.93 -8.82
CA THR A 260 -23.59 8.50 -8.90
C THR A 260 -23.47 7.82 -7.54
N CYS A 261 -22.38 8.07 -6.81
CA CYS A 261 -22.22 7.56 -5.44
C CYS A 261 -23.25 8.17 -4.48
N GLY A 262 -23.58 9.44 -4.70
CA GLY A 262 -24.54 10.22 -3.91
C GLY A 262 -25.97 9.71 -3.98
N THR A 263 -26.35 8.90 -4.97
CA THR A 263 -27.69 8.27 -5.03
C THR A 263 -27.98 7.42 -3.80
N CYS A 264 -26.96 6.76 -3.25
CA CYS A 264 -27.08 5.95 -2.04
C CYS A 264 -26.33 6.60 -0.85
N HIS A 265 -25.18 7.23 -1.09
CA HIS A 265 -24.33 7.88 -0.07
C HIS A 265 -24.59 9.40 -0.01
N SER A 266 -25.84 9.83 0.02
CA SER A 266 -26.26 11.25 -0.13
C SER A 266 -25.63 12.18 0.92
N ALA A 267 -25.59 11.77 2.19
CA ALA A 267 -24.98 12.58 3.26
C ALA A 267 -23.49 12.80 3.04
N ILE A 268 -22.76 11.75 2.61
CA ILE A 268 -21.32 11.82 2.32
C ILE A 268 -21.07 12.69 1.09
N ALA A 269 -21.85 12.51 0.03
CA ALA A 269 -21.74 13.32 -1.18
C ALA A 269 -21.98 14.82 -0.90
N GLN A 270 -22.92 15.14 -0.03
CA GLN A 270 -23.19 16.54 0.40
C GLN A 270 -21.99 17.12 1.14
N VAL A 271 -21.41 16.38 2.11
CA VAL A 271 -20.24 16.82 2.85
C VAL A 271 -19.02 16.98 1.92
N TYR A 272 -18.78 15.99 1.05
CA TYR A 272 -17.73 16.07 0.04
C TYR A 272 -17.89 17.29 -0.88
N GLY A 273 -19.10 17.57 -1.35
CA GLY A 273 -19.40 18.71 -2.20
C GLY A 273 -19.03 20.08 -1.59
N GLN A 274 -18.99 20.17 -0.25
CA GLN A 274 -18.54 21.37 0.46
C GLN A 274 -17.03 21.43 0.68
N SER A 275 -16.32 20.31 0.53
CA SER A 275 -14.87 20.21 0.72
C SER A 275 -14.08 20.95 -0.35
N VAL A 276 -12.75 21.15 -0.11
CA VAL A 276 -11.85 21.73 -1.13
C VAL A 276 -11.83 20.90 -2.40
N HIS A 277 -11.92 19.58 -2.29
CA HIS A 277 -11.91 18.65 -3.41
C HIS A 277 -13.22 18.75 -4.22
N GLY A 278 -14.36 18.67 -3.56
CA GLY A 278 -15.66 18.79 -4.22
C GLY A 278 -15.85 20.16 -4.89
N GLN A 279 -15.42 21.23 -4.23
CA GLN A 279 -15.44 22.58 -4.81
C GLN A 279 -14.50 22.71 -6.02
N ALA A 280 -13.34 22.07 -5.99
CA ALA A 280 -12.42 22.07 -7.13
C ALA A 280 -13.00 21.29 -8.32
N VAL A 281 -13.63 20.12 -8.08
CA VAL A 281 -14.36 19.38 -9.12
C VAL A 281 -15.49 20.21 -9.71
N ALA A 282 -16.30 20.88 -8.90
CA ALA A 282 -17.39 21.74 -9.36
C ALA A 282 -16.89 22.92 -10.20
N LYS A 283 -15.66 23.39 -9.98
CA LYS A 283 -14.99 24.42 -10.78
C LYS A 283 -14.26 23.88 -12.02
N GLY A 284 -14.36 22.60 -12.32
CA GLY A 284 -13.75 21.99 -13.50
C GLY A 284 -12.27 21.65 -13.36
N ALA A 285 -11.74 21.51 -12.15
CA ALA A 285 -10.36 21.06 -11.90
C ALA A 285 -10.26 19.54 -12.12
N LYS A 286 -9.71 19.14 -13.26
CA LYS A 286 -9.66 17.73 -13.68
C LYS A 286 -8.75 16.81 -12.86
N ASP A 287 -7.80 17.38 -12.12
CA ASP A 287 -6.92 16.63 -11.22
C ASP A 287 -7.47 16.59 -9.78
N ALA A 288 -8.62 17.22 -9.51
CA ALA A 288 -9.26 17.17 -8.20
C ALA A 288 -9.89 15.78 -8.00
N PRO A 289 -9.61 15.11 -6.86
CA PRO A 289 -10.03 13.73 -6.68
C PRO A 289 -11.54 13.62 -6.45
N VAL A 290 -12.16 12.58 -7.02
CA VAL A 290 -13.53 12.14 -6.76
C VAL A 290 -13.53 10.89 -5.88
N CYS A 291 -14.70 10.34 -5.60
CA CYS A 291 -14.85 9.21 -4.67
C CYS A 291 -13.94 8.02 -5.02
N THR A 292 -13.86 7.68 -6.31
CA THR A 292 -13.08 6.53 -6.79
C THR A 292 -11.58 6.74 -6.69
N ASP A 293 -11.07 7.97 -6.69
CA ASP A 293 -9.64 8.25 -6.55
C ASP A 293 -9.11 7.87 -5.16
N CYS A 294 -9.99 7.91 -4.14
CA CYS A 294 -9.65 7.52 -2.77
C CYS A 294 -10.04 6.08 -2.46
N HIS A 295 -11.25 5.66 -2.86
CA HIS A 295 -11.82 4.37 -2.49
C HIS A 295 -11.54 3.24 -3.49
N GLY A 296 -11.02 3.56 -4.67
CA GLY A 296 -10.92 2.64 -5.80
C GLY A 296 -12.22 2.56 -6.59
N GLU A 297 -12.18 1.82 -7.70
CA GLU A 297 -13.30 1.71 -8.62
C GLU A 297 -14.10 0.42 -8.40
N HIS A 298 -13.54 -0.72 -8.83
CA HIS A 298 -14.23 -2.01 -8.71
C HIS A 298 -13.93 -2.72 -7.39
N VAL A 299 -12.72 -2.57 -6.84
CA VAL A 299 -12.33 -3.15 -5.55
C VAL A 299 -12.49 -2.11 -4.43
N ILE A 300 -13.72 -1.75 -4.11
CA ILE A 300 -14.00 -0.83 -2.99
C ILE A 300 -14.03 -1.63 -1.69
N LEU A 301 -12.99 -1.49 -0.86
CA LEU A 301 -12.82 -2.21 0.39
C LEU A 301 -13.25 -1.35 1.60
N ALA A 302 -13.66 -2.01 2.67
CA ALA A 302 -13.95 -1.33 3.94
C ALA A 302 -12.67 -0.65 4.48
N PRO A 303 -12.78 0.50 5.17
CA PRO A 303 -11.62 1.15 5.77
C PRO A 303 -10.87 0.27 6.79
N SER A 304 -11.57 -0.68 7.42
CA SER A 304 -10.96 -1.67 8.34
C SER A 304 -10.18 -2.77 7.65
N ASP A 305 -10.34 -2.94 6.34
CA ASP A 305 -9.58 -3.94 5.57
C ASP A 305 -8.14 -3.46 5.38
N ALA A 306 -7.16 -4.31 5.70
CA ALA A 306 -5.75 -3.97 5.59
C ALA A 306 -5.30 -3.67 4.15
N GLN A 307 -6.03 -4.16 3.14
CA GLN A 307 -5.75 -3.91 1.73
C GLN A 307 -6.42 -2.62 1.22
N SER A 308 -7.36 -2.05 1.98
CA SER A 308 -8.06 -0.84 1.57
C SER A 308 -7.09 0.35 1.41
N PRO A 309 -7.14 1.11 0.32
CA PRO A 309 -6.32 2.32 0.19
C PRO A 309 -6.66 3.37 1.26
N VAL A 310 -7.90 3.38 1.76
CA VAL A 310 -8.35 4.28 2.83
C VAL A 310 -8.20 3.69 4.24
N ASN A 311 -7.49 2.55 4.38
CA ASN A 311 -7.13 2.04 5.70
C ASN A 311 -6.24 3.05 6.43
N PRO A 312 -6.44 3.29 7.74
CA PRO A 312 -5.66 4.26 8.52
C PRO A 312 -4.14 4.13 8.40
N ALA A 313 -3.61 2.90 8.24
CA ALA A 313 -2.18 2.67 8.07
C ALA A 313 -1.68 2.92 6.63
N ARG A 314 -2.55 3.22 5.69
CA ARG A 314 -2.20 3.35 4.26
C ARG A 314 -2.65 4.66 3.61
N VAL A 315 -3.66 5.31 4.18
CA VAL A 315 -4.35 6.44 3.53
C VAL A 315 -3.43 7.59 3.16
N SER A 316 -2.42 7.90 3.97
CA SER A 316 -1.47 8.97 3.66
C SER A 316 -0.65 8.62 2.42
N GLY A 317 -0.02 7.45 2.37
CA GLY A 317 0.82 7.01 1.26
C GLY A 317 0.03 6.59 0.03
N ALA A 318 -1.03 5.79 0.21
CA ALA A 318 -1.78 5.20 -0.89
C ALA A 318 -2.74 6.19 -1.57
N VAL A 319 -3.22 7.21 -0.85
CA VAL A 319 -4.22 8.16 -1.35
C VAL A 319 -3.67 9.57 -1.43
N CYS A 320 -3.40 10.21 -0.28
CA CYS A 320 -3.11 11.65 -0.25
C CYS A 320 -1.81 12.01 -0.97
N THR A 321 -0.76 11.22 -0.76
CA THR A 321 0.58 11.46 -1.31
C THR A 321 0.62 11.39 -2.85
N ARG A 322 -0.27 10.61 -3.46
CA ARG A 322 -0.33 10.47 -4.93
C ARG A 322 -0.50 11.82 -5.65
N CYS A 323 -1.26 12.73 -5.07
CA CYS A 323 -1.50 14.05 -5.63
C CYS A 323 -0.69 15.13 -4.90
N HIS A 324 -0.74 15.14 -3.56
CA HIS A 324 -0.04 16.16 -2.76
C HIS A 324 1.49 16.01 -2.78
N GLY A 325 2.02 14.87 -3.20
CA GLY A 325 3.45 14.64 -3.45
C GLY A 325 3.88 14.84 -4.89
N ASP A 326 2.93 15.02 -5.84
CA ASP A 326 3.27 15.28 -7.25
C ASP A 326 3.57 16.76 -7.46
N ALA A 327 4.82 17.06 -7.83
CA ALA A 327 5.30 18.43 -8.04
C ALA A 327 4.52 19.17 -9.13
N ARG A 328 3.99 18.48 -10.16
CA ARG A 328 3.23 19.07 -11.25
C ARG A 328 1.84 19.50 -10.79
N ILE A 329 1.19 18.65 -9.97
CA ILE A 329 -0.12 18.98 -9.38
C ILE A 329 0.06 20.09 -8.36
N ALA A 330 1.08 20.01 -7.50
CA ALA A 330 1.38 21.03 -6.51
C ALA A 330 1.61 22.41 -7.18
N ALA A 331 2.42 22.45 -8.24
CA ALA A 331 2.67 23.69 -8.98
C ALA A 331 1.41 24.22 -9.69
N ARG A 332 0.59 23.35 -10.31
CA ARG A 332 -0.62 23.75 -11.04
C ARG A 332 -1.67 24.39 -10.14
N TYR A 333 -1.83 23.88 -8.93
CA TYR A 333 -2.86 24.33 -7.98
C TYR A 333 -2.29 25.14 -6.82
N ASN A 334 -1.04 25.58 -6.91
CA ASN A 334 -0.34 26.33 -5.86
C ASN A 334 -0.43 25.66 -4.49
N LEU A 335 -0.24 24.32 -4.45
CA LEU A 335 -0.22 23.57 -3.22
C LEU A 335 1.19 23.58 -2.62
N PRO A 336 1.32 23.65 -1.29
CA PRO A 336 2.63 23.58 -0.65
C PRO A 336 3.29 22.23 -0.88
N ALA A 337 4.43 22.20 -1.57
CA ALA A 337 5.16 20.97 -1.93
C ALA A 337 5.81 20.27 -0.73
N ASP A 338 5.90 20.95 0.41
CA ASP A 338 6.58 20.50 1.62
C ASP A 338 5.69 19.62 2.54
N ARG A 339 4.39 19.54 2.28
CA ARG A 339 3.46 18.89 3.22
C ARG A 339 3.69 17.38 3.36
N VAL A 340 3.96 16.71 2.26
CA VAL A 340 4.21 15.26 2.27
C VAL A 340 5.56 14.93 2.88
N PRO A 341 6.70 15.53 2.45
CA PRO A 341 7.99 15.28 3.09
C PRO A 341 8.00 15.56 4.59
N THR A 342 7.40 16.68 5.02
CA THR A 342 7.35 17.05 6.45
C THR A 342 6.51 16.09 7.27
N PHE A 343 5.41 15.59 6.75
CA PHE A 343 4.64 14.54 7.41
C PHE A 343 5.44 13.24 7.49
N ALA A 344 6.05 12.82 6.37
CA ALA A 344 6.82 11.59 6.30
C ALA A 344 7.98 11.55 7.31
N ASP A 345 8.62 12.69 7.59
CA ASP A 345 9.69 12.82 8.57
C ASP A 345 9.21 13.02 10.03
N SER A 346 7.93 13.29 10.22
CA SER A 346 7.33 13.39 11.56
C SER A 346 7.23 12.02 12.23
N PHE A 347 7.08 12.00 13.57
CA PHE A 347 6.80 10.76 14.31
C PHE A 347 5.54 10.05 13.77
N HIS A 348 4.50 10.80 13.43
CA HIS A 348 3.26 10.24 12.87
C HIS A 348 3.51 9.53 11.53
N GLY A 349 4.22 10.17 10.61
CA GLY A 349 4.54 9.59 9.31
C GLY A 349 5.50 8.39 9.42
N LEU A 350 6.50 8.46 10.30
CA LEU A 350 7.42 7.35 10.57
C LEU A 350 6.66 6.14 11.14
N ALA A 351 5.76 6.36 12.08
CA ALA A 351 4.97 5.30 12.70
C ALA A 351 3.93 4.70 11.74
N GLU A 352 3.30 5.52 10.89
CA GLU A 352 2.40 5.05 9.84
C GLU A 352 3.12 4.14 8.84
N ARG A 353 4.29 4.57 8.33
CA ARG A 353 5.12 3.73 7.44
C ARG A 353 5.59 2.43 8.09
N ALA A 354 5.75 2.44 9.41
CA ALA A 354 6.04 1.24 10.19
C ALA A 354 4.79 0.38 10.50
N GLY A 355 3.64 0.66 9.86
CA GLY A 355 2.42 -0.15 9.96
C GLY A 355 1.55 0.13 11.20
N SER A 356 1.78 1.21 11.94
CA SER A 356 0.95 1.57 13.09
C SER A 356 -0.42 2.08 12.63
N GLN A 357 -1.49 1.43 13.08
CA GLN A 357 -2.87 1.87 12.85
C GLN A 357 -3.37 2.87 13.90
N ALA A 358 -2.67 2.98 15.02
CA ALA A 358 -3.06 3.84 16.14
C ALA A 358 -2.47 5.26 16.06
N VAL A 359 -1.67 5.54 15.03
CA VAL A 359 -1.03 6.84 14.84
C VAL A 359 -1.85 7.75 13.94
N ALA A 360 -1.74 9.06 14.15
CA ALA A 360 -2.41 10.03 13.28
C ALA A 360 -1.83 10.00 11.85
N ASN A 361 -2.71 9.95 10.87
CA ASN A 361 -2.44 10.06 9.44
C ASN A 361 -2.99 11.40 8.90
N CYS A 362 -2.85 11.65 7.60
CA CYS A 362 -3.35 12.88 6.98
C CYS A 362 -4.85 13.11 7.26
N ALA A 363 -5.67 12.06 7.13
CA ALA A 363 -7.11 12.13 7.35
C ALA A 363 -7.49 12.36 8.81
N SER A 364 -6.68 11.88 9.76
CA SER A 364 -6.91 12.09 11.20
C SER A 364 -6.89 13.57 11.60
N CYS A 365 -6.06 14.36 10.90
CA CYS A 365 -5.93 15.80 11.15
C CYS A 365 -6.83 16.62 10.22
N HIS A 366 -6.87 16.30 8.92
CA HIS A 366 -7.56 17.09 7.90
C HIS A 366 -9.03 16.71 7.68
N GLY A 367 -9.50 15.63 8.30
CA GLY A 367 -10.80 15.02 7.98
C GLY A 367 -10.75 14.11 6.76
N VAL A 368 -11.88 13.50 6.42
CA VAL A 368 -11.98 12.53 5.30
C VAL A 368 -12.78 13.09 4.13
N HIS A 369 -14.05 13.43 4.34
CA HIS A 369 -14.92 13.97 3.30
C HIS A 369 -15.14 15.49 3.44
N ASN A 370 -14.89 16.03 4.64
CA ASN A 370 -15.06 17.44 5.03
C ASN A 370 -13.71 18.19 5.09
N ILE A 371 -12.85 17.99 4.11
CA ILE A 371 -11.54 18.63 4.07
C ILE A 371 -11.70 20.11 3.69
N PHE A 372 -11.42 21.00 4.64
CA PHE A 372 -11.49 22.45 4.45
C PHE A 372 -10.10 23.10 4.48
N PRO A 373 -9.91 24.27 3.86
CA PRO A 373 -8.68 25.04 4.01
C PRO A 373 -8.43 25.38 5.49
N SER A 374 -7.19 25.48 5.91
CA SER A 374 -6.86 25.85 7.30
C SER A 374 -7.38 27.22 7.74
N SER A 375 -7.68 28.10 6.78
CA SER A 375 -8.31 29.41 7.02
C SER A 375 -9.81 29.33 7.29
N ASP A 376 -10.48 28.22 6.94
CA ASP A 376 -11.91 28.04 7.18
C ASP A 376 -12.14 27.68 8.66
N PRO A 377 -13.02 28.37 9.40
CA PRO A 377 -13.31 28.04 10.79
C PRO A 377 -13.85 26.62 11.02
N ARG A 378 -14.41 25.97 10.01
CA ARG A 378 -14.90 24.58 10.06
C ARG A 378 -13.78 23.56 9.93
N SER A 379 -12.60 23.99 9.48
CA SER A 379 -11.47 23.10 9.28
C SER A 379 -10.96 22.55 10.63
N THR A 380 -10.78 21.24 10.71
CA THR A 380 -10.16 20.58 11.85
C THR A 380 -8.73 21.05 12.10
N VAL A 381 -8.04 21.56 11.06
CA VAL A 381 -6.69 22.12 11.15
C VAL A 381 -6.67 23.66 11.18
N ASN A 382 -7.82 24.31 11.39
CA ASN A 382 -7.86 25.73 11.72
C ASN A 382 -7.18 25.95 13.09
N PRO A 383 -6.38 27.02 13.26
CA PRO A 383 -5.68 27.28 14.55
C PRO A 383 -6.59 27.22 15.78
N ALA A 384 -7.84 27.67 15.67
CA ALA A 384 -8.81 27.63 16.77
C ALA A 384 -9.25 26.19 17.14
N ASN A 385 -9.17 25.25 16.21
CA ASN A 385 -9.64 23.88 16.38
C ASN A 385 -8.51 22.88 16.66
N LEU A 386 -7.23 23.30 16.51
CA LEU A 386 -6.08 22.39 16.63
C LEU A 386 -6.00 21.72 18.00
N ALA A 387 -6.28 22.46 19.09
CA ALA A 387 -6.27 21.88 20.44
C ALA A 387 -7.26 20.72 20.56
N HIS A 388 -8.45 20.85 19.98
CA HIS A 388 -9.45 19.78 19.95
C HIS A 388 -8.99 18.62 19.06
N THR A 389 -8.52 18.90 17.86
CA THR A 389 -8.06 17.89 16.90
C THR A 389 -6.90 17.06 17.46
N CYS A 390 -5.91 17.69 18.06
CA CYS A 390 -4.81 17.00 18.74
C CYS A 390 -5.30 16.24 19.99
N GLY A 391 -6.25 16.83 20.73
CA GLY A 391 -6.84 16.29 21.95
C GLY A 391 -7.55 14.94 21.77
N ASN A 392 -8.03 14.63 20.56
CA ASN A 392 -8.65 13.33 20.26
C ASN A 392 -7.72 12.14 20.53
N CYS A 393 -6.40 12.34 20.40
CA CYS A 393 -5.39 11.30 20.65
C CYS A 393 -4.49 11.67 21.85
N HIS A 394 -4.20 12.96 22.02
CA HIS A 394 -3.34 13.47 23.09
C HIS A 394 -4.20 14.05 24.23
N ALA A 395 -4.62 13.19 25.14
CA ALA A 395 -5.45 13.60 26.28
C ALA A 395 -4.79 14.76 27.07
N GLY A 396 -5.52 15.88 27.22
CA GLY A 396 -5.01 17.08 27.87
C GLY A 396 -4.21 18.03 26.97
N ALA A 397 -4.21 17.81 25.66
CA ALA A 397 -3.68 18.77 24.71
C ALA A 397 -4.48 20.09 24.80
N GLY A 398 -3.83 21.16 25.27
CA GLY A 398 -4.39 22.50 25.34
C GLY A 398 -3.91 23.38 24.20
N GLU A 399 -4.22 24.66 24.27
CA GLU A 399 -3.80 25.65 23.25
C GLU A 399 -2.29 25.69 23.03
N ARG A 400 -1.50 25.49 24.09
CA ARG A 400 -0.02 25.44 23.99
C ARG A 400 0.50 24.28 23.14
N PHE A 401 -0.22 23.15 23.15
CA PHE A 401 0.10 21.99 22.31
C PHE A 401 0.01 22.34 20.83
N ALA A 402 -0.91 23.21 20.45
CA ALA A 402 -1.19 23.62 19.08
C ALA A 402 -0.31 24.79 18.60
N ILE A 403 0.57 25.36 19.46
CA ILE A 403 1.44 26.46 19.05
C ILE A 403 2.57 25.97 18.15
N GLY A 404 2.59 26.45 16.93
CA GLY A 404 3.62 26.19 15.93
C GLY A 404 3.12 25.32 14.78
N PRO A 405 3.82 25.34 13.64
CA PRO A 405 3.44 24.58 12.45
C PRO A 405 3.62 23.08 12.69
N VAL A 406 2.65 22.29 12.25
CA VAL A 406 2.73 20.83 12.27
C VAL A 406 3.61 20.32 11.12
N HIS A 407 3.47 20.94 9.95
CA HIS A 407 4.33 20.70 8.81
C HIS A 407 5.54 21.62 8.86
N VAL A 408 6.67 21.09 9.29
CA VAL A 408 7.94 21.83 9.40
C VAL A 408 8.94 21.18 8.47
N LEU A 409 9.33 21.87 7.42
CA LEU A 409 10.49 21.46 6.62
C LEU A 409 11.75 21.65 7.43
N LEU A 410 12.63 20.68 7.31
CA LEU A 410 14.00 20.73 7.82
C LEU A 410 14.82 21.92 7.26
N GLU A 411 14.34 22.59 6.22
CA GLU A 411 15.01 23.70 5.54
C GLU A 411 14.13 24.96 5.41
N SER A 412 12.91 24.96 5.98
CA SER A 412 12.01 26.10 5.82
C SER A 412 12.35 27.24 6.78
N SER A 413 12.11 28.47 6.31
CA SER A 413 12.15 29.68 7.13
C SER A 413 11.22 29.65 8.35
N ASN A 414 10.32 28.67 8.43
CA ASN A 414 9.32 28.53 9.48
C ASN A 414 9.76 27.62 10.63
N GLU A 415 10.94 26.98 10.56
CA GLU A 415 11.50 26.20 11.65
C GLU A 415 11.99 27.12 12.77
N HIS A 416 11.77 26.75 14.03
CA HIS A 416 12.24 27.55 15.16
C HIS A 416 13.79 27.72 15.12
N PRO A 417 14.35 28.91 15.33
CA PRO A 417 15.79 29.17 15.20
C PRO A 417 16.69 28.22 16.01
N VAL A 418 16.24 27.81 17.18
CA VAL A 418 16.97 26.86 18.04
C VAL A 418 17.09 25.48 17.36
N VAL A 419 16.04 24.99 16.72
CA VAL A 419 16.05 23.70 16.01
C VAL A 419 17.00 23.77 14.80
N GLN A 420 16.96 24.88 14.06
CA GLN A 420 17.90 25.13 12.95
C GLN A 420 19.35 25.17 13.43
N PHE A 421 19.60 25.83 14.59
CA PHE A 421 20.95 25.87 15.18
C PHE A 421 21.43 24.47 15.55
N ILE A 422 20.63 23.68 16.28
CA ILE A 422 20.96 22.31 16.68
C ILE A 422 21.34 21.49 15.44
N ARG A 423 20.52 21.54 14.42
CA ARG A 423 20.77 20.79 13.20
C ARG A 423 22.06 21.19 12.50
N ARG A 424 22.25 22.49 12.26
CA ARG A 424 23.48 23.00 11.63
C ARG A 424 24.72 22.65 12.45
N PHE A 425 24.62 22.76 13.76
CA PHE A 425 25.70 22.39 14.66
C PHE A 425 26.10 20.92 14.46
N TYR A 426 25.16 19.98 14.51
CA TYR A 426 25.48 18.57 14.35
C TYR A 426 25.88 18.18 12.91
N LEU A 427 25.31 18.81 11.90
CA LEU A 427 25.71 18.59 10.50
C LEU A 427 27.18 18.98 10.23
N VAL A 428 27.72 19.89 11.00
CA VAL A 428 29.13 20.26 10.95
C VAL A 428 29.96 19.42 11.90
N THR A 429 29.51 19.26 13.14
CA THR A 429 30.27 18.61 14.22
C THR A 429 30.45 17.11 13.97
N ILE A 430 29.40 16.39 13.49
CA ILE A 430 29.49 14.95 13.24
C ILE A 430 30.56 14.65 12.18
N PRO A 431 30.52 15.22 10.96
CA PRO A 431 31.54 14.92 9.95
C PRO A 431 32.96 15.28 10.41
N LEU A 432 33.13 16.41 11.12
CA LEU A 432 34.45 16.82 11.65
C LEU A 432 34.97 15.86 12.73
N ALA A 433 34.10 15.46 13.67
CA ALA A 433 34.48 14.52 14.72
C ALA A 433 34.84 13.14 14.13
N ILE A 434 34.06 12.64 13.20
CA ILE A 434 34.28 11.34 12.55
C ILE A 434 35.56 11.39 11.68
N ALA A 435 35.78 12.46 10.92
CA ALA A 435 36.99 12.63 10.14
C ALA A 435 38.23 12.67 11.05
N PHE A 436 38.14 13.37 12.18
CA PHE A 436 39.21 13.41 13.17
C PHE A 436 39.47 12.00 13.77
N MET A 437 38.45 11.29 14.21
CA MET A 437 38.58 9.95 14.78
C MET A 437 39.20 8.97 13.77
N LEU A 438 38.68 8.93 12.54
CA LEU A 438 39.23 8.07 11.49
C LEU A 438 40.67 8.39 11.14
N LEU A 439 41.03 9.69 11.04
CA LEU A 439 42.40 10.09 10.78
C LEU A 439 43.33 9.71 11.93
N HIS A 440 42.90 9.94 13.17
CA HIS A 440 43.65 9.57 14.36
C HIS A 440 43.95 8.06 14.42
N ASP A 441 42.90 7.25 14.24
CA ASP A 441 43.00 5.78 14.30
C ASP A 441 43.82 5.21 13.13
N LEU A 442 43.65 5.80 11.94
CA LEU A 442 44.44 5.40 10.77
C LEU A 442 45.94 5.70 10.96
N LEU A 443 46.26 6.90 11.46
CA LEU A 443 47.67 7.26 11.74
C LEU A 443 48.30 6.37 12.80
N ASP A 444 47.54 6.07 13.86
CA ASP A 444 47.98 5.16 14.93
C ASP A 444 48.18 3.74 14.40
N LEU A 445 47.21 3.22 13.62
CA LEU A 445 47.27 1.92 12.98
C LEU A 445 48.49 1.78 12.06
N ILE A 446 48.73 2.77 11.17
CA ILE A 446 49.87 2.75 10.25
C ILE A 446 51.18 2.76 11.05
N ARG A 447 51.25 3.57 12.10
CA ARG A 447 52.47 3.69 12.92
C ARG A 447 52.77 2.40 13.66
N LYS A 448 51.79 1.77 14.28
CA LYS A 448 51.93 0.52 15.02
C LYS A 448 52.21 -0.68 14.10
N SER A 449 51.55 -0.74 12.94
CA SER A 449 51.70 -1.83 11.95
C SER A 449 53.10 -1.78 11.26
N SER A 450 53.73 -0.61 11.18
CA SER A 450 55.07 -0.46 10.58
C SER A 450 56.21 -0.99 11.48
N GLY A 451 55.93 -1.59 12.61
CA GLY A 451 56.91 -2.22 13.53
C GLY A 451 57.79 -1.23 14.31
N LYS A 452 57.61 0.06 14.11
CA LYS A 452 58.45 1.12 14.74
C LYS A 452 57.90 1.63 16.07
N GLY A 453 56.76 1.02 16.55
CA GLY A 453 56.01 1.56 17.66
C GLY A 453 55.60 0.60 18.77
N ARG A 454 55.94 -0.69 18.67
CA ARG A 454 55.49 -1.69 19.67
C ARG A 454 56.31 -1.58 20.98
N VAL A 455 55.91 -0.67 21.83
CA VAL A 455 56.40 -0.60 23.23
C VAL A 455 55.18 -0.76 24.10
N VAL A 456 55.06 -1.94 24.74
CA VAL A 456 54.08 -2.14 25.79
C VAL A 456 54.44 -1.24 26.95
N ASN A 457 53.65 -0.20 27.19
CA ASN A 457 53.84 0.65 28.35
C ASN A 457 53.35 -0.10 29.60
N PRO A 458 54.26 -0.46 30.54
CA PRO A 458 53.85 -1.21 31.74
C PRO A 458 52.79 -0.49 32.59
N GLN A 459 52.70 0.84 32.47
CA GLN A 459 51.72 1.65 33.20
C GLN A 459 50.30 1.62 32.58
N GLU A 460 50.17 1.44 31.27
CA GLU A 460 48.91 1.24 30.60
C GLU A 460 48.29 -0.16 30.83
N ALA A 461 49.13 -1.15 31.06
CA ALA A 461 48.73 -2.56 31.30
C ALA A 461 48.00 -2.83 32.65
N GLY A 462 48.00 -1.83 33.54
CA GLY A 462 47.59 -2.05 34.95
C GLY A 462 46.17 -1.69 35.34
N PHE A 463 45.39 -0.91 34.51
CA PHE A 463 44.06 -0.53 34.94
C PHE A 463 43.03 -1.60 34.67
N ARG A 464 42.58 -2.25 35.74
CA ARG A 464 41.45 -3.18 35.73
C ARG A 464 40.22 -2.50 36.28
N LEU A 465 39.13 -2.53 35.49
CA LEU A 465 37.82 -2.14 35.97
C LEU A 465 37.44 -2.99 37.18
N ASN A 466 37.20 -2.33 38.32
CA ASN A 466 36.73 -3.03 39.51
C ASN A 466 35.34 -3.69 39.24
N ARG A 467 34.88 -4.56 40.09
CA ARG A 467 33.61 -5.30 39.93
C ARG A 467 32.44 -4.38 39.63
N HIS A 468 32.36 -3.23 40.28
CA HIS A 468 31.26 -2.26 40.14
C HIS A 468 31.30 -1.55 38.77
N PHE A 469 32.47 -1.09 38.33
CA PHE A 469 32.63 -0.50 37.01
C PHE A 469 32.32 -1.50 35.90
N ARG A 470 32.69 -2.78 36.07
CA ARG A 470 32.36 -3.85 35.11
C ARG A 470 30.86 -4.07 35.02
N ILE A 471 30.13 -4.11 36.15
CA ILE A 471 28.67 -4.26 36.14
C ILE A 471 28.03 -3.10 35.38
N ALA A 472 28.39 -1.85 35.71
CA ALA A 472 27.87 -0.67 35.00
C ALA A 472 28.17 -0.75 33.49
N HIS A 473 29.39 -1.14 33.11
CA HIS A 473 29.78 -1.29 31.69
C HIS A 473 29.01 -2.39 30.97
N TRP A 474 28.77 -3.56 31.60
CA TRP A 474 27.93 -4.61 31.03
C TRP A 474 26.50 -4.13 30.78
N LEU A 475 25.91 -3.36 31.69
CA LEU A 475 24.58 -2.79 31.48
C LEU A 475 24.56 -1.86 30.29
N VAL A 476 25.63 -1.08 30.05
CA VAL A 476 25.77 -0.26 28.84
C VAL A 476 25.92 -1.13 27.59
N ILE A 477 26.81 -2.15 27.62
CA ILE A 477 27.06 -3.05 26.47
C ILE A 477 25.76 -3.71 25.98
N PHE A 478 24.86 -4.10 26.87
CA PHE A 478 23.59 -4.72 26.48
C PHE A 478 22.53 -3.71 26.09
N SER A 479 22.40 -2.60 26.80
CA SER A 479 21.32 -1.62 26.55
C SER A 479 21.59 -0.71 25.38
N PHE A 480 22.81 -0.25 25.18
CA PHE A 480 23.15 0.73 24.13
C PHE A 480 22.89 0.20 22.69
N PRO A 481 23.37 -1.01 22.28
CA PRO A 481 23.04 -1.53 20.96
C PRO A 481 21.54 -1.71 20.73
N VAL A 482 20.78 -2.12 21.76
CA VAL A 482 19.33 -2.25 21.67
C VAL A 482 18.68 -0.88 21.43
N LEU A 483 19.15 0.16 22.12
CA LEU A 483 18.67 1.54 21.92
C LEU A 483 18.99 2.03 20.50
N VAL A 484 20.20 1.78 20.01
CA VAL A 484 20.62 2.14 18.64
C VAL A 484 19.72 1.46 17.61
N ILE A 485 19.60 0.13 17.68
CA ILE A 485 18.84 -0.67 16.72
C ILE A 485 17.35 -0.23 16.74
N THR A 486 16.74 -0.13 17.92
CA THR A 486 15.32 0.23 18.03
C THR A 486 15.03 1.69 17.68
N GLY A 487 16.01 2.59 17.90
CA GLY A 487 15.91 3.99 17.52
C GLY A 487 16.00 4.18 16.01
N PHE A 488 17.00 3.62 15.37
CA PHE A 488 17.17 3.70 13.91
C PHE A 488 16.08 2.97 13.14
N ALA A 489 15.53 1.85 13.69
CA ALA A 489 14.37 1.19 13.11
C ALA A 489 13.13 2.11 13.01
N LEU A 490 12.98 3.08 13.90
CA LEU A 490 11.93 4.08 13.77
C LEU A 490 12.20 5.05 12.61
N LYS A 491 13.44 5.52 12.46
CA LYS A 491 13.81 6.51 11.44
C LYS A 491 13.89 5.89 10.04
N PHE A 492 14.28 4.63 9.94
CA PHE A 492 14.46 3.90 8.68
C PHE A 492 13.58 2.64 8.60
N PRO A 493 12.24 2.77 8.67
CA PRO A 493 11.33 1.63 8.73
C PRO A 493 11.35 0.74 7.48
N GLU A 494 11.73 1.30 6.34
CA GLU A 494 11.79 0.58 5.05
C GLU A 494 13.13 -0.10 4.80
N SER A 495 14.09 0.04 5.72
CA SER A 495 15.40 -0.60 5.58
C SER A 495 15.27 -2.12 5.58
N ALA A 496 15.90 -2.79 4.59
CA ALA A 496 15.95 -4.24 4.50
C ALA A 496 16.53 -4.92 5.74
N PHE A 497 17.33 -4.21 6.54
CA PHE A 497 17.87 -4.69 7.81
C PHE A 497 16.87 -4.57 8.96
N PHE A 498 16.20 -3.41 9.10
CA PHE A 498 15.33 -3.15 10.25
C PHE A 498 13.92 -3.73 10.07
N HIS A 499 13.40 -3.74 8.83
CA HIS A 499 12.05 -4.19 8.54
C HIS A 499 11.77 -5.63 9.00
N PRO A 500 12.59 -6.64 8.68
CA PRO A 500 12.33 -8.02 9.10
C PRO A 500 12.55 -8.26 10.59
N LEU A 501 13.37 -7.44 11.27
CA LEU A 501 13.73 -7.63 12.68
C LEU A 501 12.67 -7.10 13.64
N LEU A 502 12.03 -5.98 13.33
CA LEU A 502 11.29 -5.17 14.31
C LEU A 502 9.91 -4.69 13.83
N LEU A 503 9.59 -4.84 12.54
CA LEU A 503 8.41 -4.22 11.96
C LEU A 503 7.44 -5.25 11.36
N TRP A 504 7.37 -6.45 11.95
CA TRP A 504 6.29 -7.37 11.64
C TRP A 504 4.96 -6.69 11.96
N GLU A 505 3.96 -6.94 11.11
CA GLU A 505 2.63 -6.36 11.27
C GLU A 505 2.17 -6.36 12.73
N GLY A 506 1.80 -5.18 13.25
CA GLY A 506 1.35 -4.98 14.63
C GLY A 506 2.44 -4.82 15.70
N ARG A 507 3.74 -4.92 15.39
CA ARG A 507 4.84 -4.85 16.38
C ARG A 507 5.47 -3.46 16.58
N PHE A 508 4.96 -2.42 15.93
CA PHE A 508 5.47 -1.06 16.14
C PHE A 508 5.50 -0.65 17.62
N ALA A 509 4.43 -0.97 18.37
CA ALA A 509 4.35 -0.72 19.81
C ALA A 509 5.40 -1.50 20.60
N LEU A 510 5.69 -2.77 20.22
CA LEU A 510 6.70 -3.61 20.86
C LEU A 510 8.09 -3.00 20.72
N ARG A 511 8.46 -2.50 19.51
CA ARG A 511 9.72 -1.77 19.30
C ARG A 511 9.88 -0.62 20.28
N GLY A 512 8.82 0.21 20.43
CA GLY A 512 8.83 1.32 21.37
C GLY A 512 8.98 0.88 22.83
N THR A 513 8.36 -0.23 23.21
CA THR A 513 8.49 -0.82 24.55
C THR A 513 9.91 -1.32 24.80
N ILE A 514 10.50 -2.05 23.85
CA ILE A 514 11.89 -2.52 23.94
C ILE A 514 12.85 -1.33 24.09
N HIS A 515 12.67 -0.26 23.31
CA HIS A 515 13.48 0.96 23.41
C HIS A 515 13.41 1.57 24.82
N ARG A 516 12.21 1.70 25.38
CA ARG A 516 12.00 2.25 26.74
C ARG A 516 12.60 1.37 27.81
N VAL A 517 12.44 0.05 27.72
CA VAL A 517 13.04 -0.91 28.67
C VAL A 517 14.56 -0.80 28.63
N ALA A 518 15.17 -0.78 27.43
CA ALA A 518 16.61 -0.60 27.28
C ALA A 518 17.09 0.76 27.83
N ALA A 519 16.31 1.83 27.67
CA ALA A 519 16.60 3.13 28.26
C ALA A 519 16.59 3.10 29.80
N VAL A 520 15.61 2.41 30.39
CA VAL A 520 15.56 2.21 31.85
C VAL A 520 16.76 1.41 32.34
N VAL A 521 17.17 0.35 31.62
CA VAL A 521 18.37 -0.44 31.96
C VAL A 521 19.64 0.41 31.89
N LEU A 522 19.79 1.24 30.83
CA LEU A 522 20.93 2.16 30.71
C LEU A 522 20.97 3.16 31.87
N LEU A 523 19.84 3.77 32.20
CA LEU A 523 19.71 4.75 33.29
C LEU A 523 19.93 4.13 34.65
N ALA A 524 19.47 2.87 34.85
CA ALA A 524 19.76 2.10 36.08
C ALA A 524 21.27 1.84 36.21
N GLY A 525 21.94 1.48 35.12
CA GLY A 525 23.41 1.33 35.08
C GLY A 525 24.14 2.62 35.39
N LEU A 526 23.70 3.76 34.83
CA LEU A 526 24.24 5.08 35.16
C LEU A 526 23.98 5.46 36.61
N GLY A 527 22.75 5.25 37.11
CA GLY A 527 22.40 5.50 38.52
C GLY A 527 23.26 4.67 39.48
N TYR A 528 23.43 3.39 39.15
CA TYR A 528 24.33 2.49 39.90
C TYR A 528 25.76 3.01 39.92
N HIS A 529 26.29 3.44 38.78
CA HIS A 529 27.61 4.04 38.67
C HIS A 529 27.73 5.31 39.54
N ILE A 530 26.78 6.24 39.45
CA ILE A 530 26.76 7.48 40.24
C ILE A 530 26.70 7.16 41.75
N VAL A 531 25.83 6.24 42.19
CA VAL A 531 25.74 5.81 43.59
C VAL A 531 27.06 5.24 44.07
N HIS A 532 27.71 4.40 43.26
CA HIS A 532 29.03 3.85 43.55
C HIS A 532 30.09 4.96 43.72
N LEU A 533 30.08 5.99 42.86
CA LEU A 533 30.97 7.11 43.01
C LEU A 533 30.70 7.94 44.29
N VAL A 534 29.45 8.14 44.62
CA VAL A 534 29.06 8.91 45.84
C VAL A 534 29.49 8.17 47.10
N LEU A 535 29.30 6.85 47.16
CA LEU A 535 29.54 6.05 48.36
C LEU A 535 31.02 5.62 48.53
N ASN A 536 31.80 5.56 47.46
CA ASN A 536 33.17 5.01 47.49
C ASN A 536 34.23 6.06 47.22
N LYS A 537 35.05 6.41 48.22
CA LYS A 537 36.12 7.38 48.10
C LYS A 537 37.20 7.00 47.06
N LYS A 538 37.54 5.71 46.98
CA LYS A 538 38.49 5.22 45.98
C LYS A 538 37.97 5.36 44.57
N ALA A 539 36.70 5.08 44.35
CA ALA A 539 36.08 5.27 43.03
C ALA A 539 36.08 6.74 42.60
N ARG A 540 35.83 7.67 43.54
CA ARG A 540 35.93 9.14 43.25
C ARG A 540 37.33 9.54 42.89
N GLN A 541 38.35 9.00 43.54
CA GLN A 541 39.75 9.28 43.20
C GLN A 541 40.11 8.80 41.80
N ILE A 542 39.67 7.61 41.41
CA ILE A 542 39.86 7.10 40.05
C ILE A 542 39.22 8.07 39.04
N ILE A 543 37.98 8.47 39.25
CA ILE A 543 37.27 9.39 38.33
C ILE A 543 37.90 10.79 38.34
N SER A 544 38.48 11.23 39.46
CA SER A 544 39.22 12.53 39.47
C SER A 544 40.46 12.52 38.56
N HIS A 545 41.09 11.34 38.40
CA HIS A 545 42.21 11.17 37.43
C HIS A 545 41.70 11.15 35.97
N MET A 546 40.43 10.85 35.76
CA MET A 546 39.79 10.94 34.44
C MET A 546 39.31 12.37 34.10
N ALA A 547 39.47 13.35 34.99
CA ALA A 547 39.12 14.73 34.66
C ALA A 547 40.00 15.25 33.49
N PRO A 548 39.39 15.86 32.46
CA PRO A 548 40.13 16.42 31.35
C PRO A 548 40.93 17.64 31.80
N GLY A 549 42.16 17.79 31.26
CA GLY A 549 43.03 18.89 31.59
C GLY A 549 43.91 19.34 30.42
N LEU A 550 44.62 20.43 30.58
CA LEU A 550 45.51 20.96 29.53
C LEU A 550 46.63 19.98 29.14
N ARG A 551 46.97 19.03 30.01
CA ARG A 551 47.88 17.95 29.72
C ARG A 551 47.38 17.05 28.59
N ASP A 552 46.10 16.73 28.59
CA ASP A 552 45.50 15.85 27.59
C ASP A 552 45.60 16.44 26.17
N LEU A 553 45.51 17.77 26.05
CA LEU A 553 45.72 18.47 24.78
C LEU A 553 47.17 18.37 24.30
N ARG A 554 48.13 18.48 25.23
CA ARG A 554 49.57 18.28 24.92
C ARG A 554 49.85 16.82 24.55
N ASP A 555 49.25 15.87 25.26
CA ASP A 555 49.39 14.45 25.01
C ASP A 555 48.83 14.08 23.64
N LEU A 556 47.68 14.63 23.24
CA LEU A 556 47.13 14.52 21.89
C LEU A 556 48.07 15.08 20.82
N GLN A 557 48.59 16.29 21.05
CA GLN A 557 49.54 16.95 20.11
C GLN A 557 50.84 16.15 19.97
N ASN A 558 51.39 15.64 21.07
CA ASN A 558 52.58 14.82 21.07
C ASN A 558 52.34 13.46 20.37
N MET A 559 51.19 12.84 20.58
CA MET A 559 50.85 11.59 19.95
C MET A 559 50.63 11.76 18.43
N LEU A 560 49.96 12.83 18.00
CA LEU A 560 49.84 13.15 16.58
C LEU A 560 51.21 13.39 15.94
N SER A 561 52.11 14.14 16.61
CA SER A 561 53.49 14.38 16.15
C SER A 561 54.26 13.07 16.02
N TYR A 562 54.09 12.13 16.97
CA TYR A 562 54.72 10.83 16.92
C TYR A 562 54.12 9.97 15.78
N ASN A 563 52.80 9.92 15.62
CA ASN A 563 52.13 9.13 14.59
C ASN A 563 52.47 9.66 13.18
N LEU A 564 52.63 10.98 13.01
CA LEU A 564 53.07 11.61 11.76
C LEU A 564 54.56 11.45 11.47
N GLY A 565 55.36 10.95 12.45
CA GLY A 565 56.77 10.71 12.29
C GLY A 565 57.68 11.88 12.61
N TYR A 566 57.13 13.01 13.09
CA TYR A 566 57.95 14.16 13.53
C TYR A 566 58.70 13.89 14.85
N SER A 567 58.17 13.02 15.70
CA SER A 567 58.83 12.55 16.92
C SER A 567 59.23 11.07 16.78
N LYS A 568 60.46 10.73 17.24
CA LYS A 568 60.97 9.36 17.28
C LYS A 568 60.52 8.59 18.52
N ALA A 569 60.33 9.29 19.64
CA ALA A 569 59.92 8.71 20.91
C ALA A 569 58.43 8.76 21.09
N ARG A 570 57.78 7.62 21.46
CA ARG A 570 56.39 7.58 21.83
C ARG A 570 56.16 8.37 23.13
N PRO A 571 55.15 9.25 23.19
CA PRO A 571 54.86 9.98 24.42
C PRO A 571 54.43 9.04 25.54
N VAL A 572 54.87 9.28 26.75
CA VAL A 572 54.42 8.58 27.96
C VAL A 572 53.14 9.22 28.43
N LEU A 573 52.05 8.49 28.26
CA LEU A 573 50.69 8.92 28.69
C LEU A 573 50.49 8.62 30.19
N GLY A 574 49.55 9.30 30.81
CA GLY A 574 49.19 9.05 32.21
C GLY A 574 48.41 7.74 32.40
N GLU A 575 47.96 7.47 33.65
CA GLU A 575 47.12 6.31 34.05
C GLU A 575 45.89 6.15 33.12
N PHE A 576 45.29 7.29 32.76
CA PHE A 576 44.23 7.37 31.74
C PHE A 576 44.72 8.27 30.62
N ASN A 577 44.67 7.78 29.40
CA ASN A 577 45.03 8.57 28.23
C ASN A 577 43.90 9.53 27.83
N TYR A 578 44.17 10.50 26.98
CA TYR A 578 43.22 11.50 26.51
C TYR A 578 42.03 10.88 25.78
N VAL A 579 42.18 9.75 25.08
CA VAL A 579 41.10 9.02 24.39
C VAL A 579 40.08 8.48 25.41
N GLN A 580 40.56 7.74 26.44
CA GLN A 580 39.73 7.18 27.50
C GLN A 580 38.97 8.25 28.28
N LYS A 581 39.63 9.37 28.55
CA LYS A 581 38.99 10.50 29.24
C LYS A 581 37.91 11.14 28.39
N LEU A 582 38.20 11.37 27.11
CA LEU A 582 37.21 11.96 26.18
C LEU A 582 36.00 11.04 25.97
N GLU A 583 36.22 9.73 25.78
CA GLU A 583 35.14 8.74 25.67
C GLU A 583 34.24 8.69 26.90
N TYR A 584 34.84 8.66 28.09
CA TYR A 584 34.08 8.63 29.36
C TYR A 584 33.19 9.88 29.50
N TRP A 585 33.75 11.08 29.31
CA TRP A 585 32.98 12.31 29.50
C TRP A 585 32.02 12.58 28.38
N ALA A 586 32.35 12.22 27.14
CA ALA A 586 31.39 12.27 26.00
C ALA A 586 30.21 11.34 26.24
N PHE A 587 30.46 10.11 26.74
CA PHE A 587 29.39 9.16 27.07
C PHE A 587 28.52 9.68 28.22
N MET A 588 29.09 10.23 29.28
CA MET A 588 28.36 10.78 30.43
C MET A 588 27.48 11.96 30.02
N TRP A 589 28.04 12.91 29.24
CA TRP A 589 27.33 14.05 28.70
C TRP A 589 26.24 13.62 27.71
N GLY A 590 26.57 12.81 26.73
CA GLY A 590 25.63 12.29 25.74
C GLY A 590 24.48 11.54 26.39
N THR A 591 24.75 10.72 27.42
CA THR A 591 23.68 10.02 28.18
C THR A 591 22.78 10.99 28.90
N ALA A 592 23.30 12.07 29.47
CA ALA A 592 22.47 13.11 30.10
C ALA A 592 21.55 13.82 29.09
N VAL A 593 22.08 14.17 27.92
CA VAL A 593 21.31 14.76 26.81
C VAL A 593 20.24 13.77 26.32
N MET A 594 20.61 12.51 26.08
CA MET A 594 19.70 11.45 25.62
C MET A 594 18.61 11.14 26.64
N ALA A 595 18.93 11.17 27.94
CA ALA A 595 17.94 10.98 29.00
C ALA A 595 16.94 12.15 29.04
N ALA A 596 17.42 13.40 29.06
CA ALA A 596 16.56 14.57 29.10
C ALA A 596 15.62 14.64 27.90
N THR A 597 16.18 14.50 26.68
CA THR A 597 15.40 14.50 25.44
C THR A 597 14.47 13.29 25.36
N GLY A 598 14.94 12.11 25.73
CA GLY A 598 14.17 10.87 25.76
C GLY A 598 12.95 10.95 26.70
N PHE A 599 13.10 11.53 27.88
CA PHE A 599 11.98 11.79 28.80
C PHE A 599 10.96 12.77 28.22
N MET A 600 11.42 13.84 27.58
CA MET A 600 10.50 14.77 26.90
C MET A 600 9.70 14.07 25.78
N LEU A 601 10.33 13.19 25.01
CA LEU A 601 9.69 12.44 23.93
C LEU A 601 8.80 11.31 24.47
N TRP A 602 9.17 10.68 25.58
CA TRP A 602 8.36 9.63 26.21
C TRP A 602 7.09 10.20 26.84
N PHE A 603 7.21 11.30 27.56
CA PHE A 603 6.10 11.99 28.23
C PHE A 603 5.70 13.25 27.48
N ASN A 604 5.52 13.15 26.17
CA ASN A 604 5.30 14.28 25.27
C ASN A 604 4.07 15.13 25.68
N THR A 605 2.96 14.50 26.09
CA THR A 605 1.77 15.19 26.56
C THR A 605 2.06 16.03 27.82
N LEU A 606 2.85 15.49 28.74
CA LEU A 606 3.27 16.21 29.95
C LEU A 606 4.24 17.34 29.58
N ALA A 607 5.21 17.07 28.72
CA ALA A 607 6.17 18.08 28.25
C ALA A 607 5.43 19.26 27.58
N LEU A 608 4.49 18.99 26.69
CA LEU A 608 3.71 20.00 25.98
C LEU A 608 2.70 20.76 26.87
N ARG A 609 2.43 20.28 28.06
CA ARG A 609 1.66 21.04 29.05
C ARG A 609 2.44 22.24 29.59
N TYR A 610 3.76 22.11 29.68
CA TYR A 610 4.64 23.14 30.28
C TYR A 610 5.46 23.88 29.23
N PHE A 611 5.81 23.22 28.11
CA PHE A 611 6.71 23.75 27.08
C PHE A 611 5.98 23.89 25.74
N PRO A 612 6.34 24.85 24.89
CA PRO A 612 5.81 24.97 23.54
C PRO A 612 6.33 23.84 22.63
N LYS A 613 5.62 23.56 21.52
CA LYS A 613 5.91 22.45 20.60
C LYS A 613 7.36 22.44 20.06
N TRP A 614 7.93 23.61 19.77
CA TRP A 614 9.30 23.69 19.24
C TRP A 614 10.35 23.04 20.16
N THR A 615 10.09 22.96 21.47
CA THR A 615 10.99 22.27 22.40
C THR A 615 11.00 20.75 22.19
N LEU A 616 9.87 20.16 21.80
CA LEU A 616 9.83 18.76 21.39
C LEU A 616 10.55 18.54 20.05
N ASP A 617 10.40 19.48 19.12
CA ASP A 617 11.13 19.44 17.85
C ASP A 617 12.64 19.53 18.10
N ALA A 618 13.06 20.41 19.02
CA ALA A 618 14.45 20.51 19.46
C ALA A 618 14.93 19.22 20.16
N ALA A 619 14.11 18.65 21.05
CA ALA A 619 14.42 17.38 21.71
C ALA A 619 14.54 16.23 20.71
N THR A 620 13.69 16.19 19.70
CA THR A 620 13.75 15.19 18.62
C THR A 620 15.05 15.33 17.82
N ALA A 621 15.40 16.54 17.43
CA ALA A 621 16.63 16.80 16.69
C ALA A 621 17.89 16.43 17.52
N LEU A 622 17.95 16.89 18.77
CA LEU A 622 19.06 16.54 19.67
C LEU A 622 19.16 15.03 19.88
N HIS A 623 18.06 14.36 20.18
CA HIS A 623 18.03 12.91 20.41
C HIS A 623 18.54 12.12 19.19
N TYR A 624 18.11 12.52 18.01
CA TYR A 624 18.49 11.86 16.76
C TYR A 624 19.97 12.07 16.40
N TYR A 625 20.43 13.32 16.41
CA TYR A 625 21.80 13.62 16.02
C TYR A 625 22.82 13.14 17.06
N GLU A 626 22.50 13.24 18.35
CA GLU A 626 23.33 12.69 19.42
C GLU A 626 23.42 11.16 19.32
N ALA A 627 22.32 10.47 18.98
CA ALA A 627 22.35 9.03 18.74
C ALA A 627 23.28 8.65 17.59
N ILE A 628 23.30 9.44 16.50
CA ILE A 628 24.24 9.23 15.38
C ILE A 628 25.68 9.42 15.85
N LEU A 629 25.98 10.54 16.52
CA LEU A 629 27.32 10.88 16.99
C LEU A 629 27.84 9.80 17.96
N ALA A 630 27.05 9.44 18.96
CA ALA A 630 27.41 8.42 19.95
C ALA A 630 27.63 7.04 19.30
N THR A 631 26.76 6.65 18.37
CA THR A 631 26.89 5.37 17.67
C THR A 631 28.18 5.31 16.85
N LEU A 632 28.45 6.34 16.06
CA LEU A 632 29.64 6.39 15.21
C LEU A 632 30.91 6.49 16.04
N ALA A 633 30.91 7.28 17.12
CA ALA A 633 32.05 7.39 18.03
C ALA A 633 32.39 6.03 18.68
N ILE A 634 31.38 5.30 19.14
CA ILE A 634 31.61 3.96 19.72
C ILE A 634 32.09 2.99 18.64
N LEU A 635 31.49 2.95 17.47
CA LEU A 635 31.87 2.02 16.40
C LEU A 635 33.25 2.30 15.84
N ILE A 636 33.68 3.53 15.77
CA ILE A 636 34.97 3.93 15.20
C ILE A 636 36.04 3.93 16.31
N TRP A 637 35.92 4.82 17.25
CA TRP A 637 36.98 5.08 18.21
C TRP A 637 37.10 4.03 19.31
N HIS A 638 35.96 3.75 19.97
CA HIS A 638 35.93 2.77 21.06
C HIS A 638 36.26 1.36 20.58
N MET A 639 35.65 0.92 19.47
CA MET A 639 35.93 -0.42 18.92
C MET A 639 37.36 -0.53 18.42
N TYR A 640 37.92 0.55 17.84
CA TYR A 640 39.36 0.57 17.49
C TYR A 640 40.20 0.37 18.74
N ALA A 641 40.03 1.20 19.76
CA ALA A 641 40.85 1.18 20.97
C ALA A 641 40.75 -0.15 21.77
N VAL A 642 39.64 -0.86 21.68
CA VAL A 642 39.38 -2.08 22.48
C VAL A 642 39.61 -3.38 21.71
N ILE A 643 39.39 -3.38 20.39
CA ILE A 643 39.40 -4.62 19.57
C ILE A 643 40.48 -4.57 18.50
N PHE A 644 40.57 -3.45 17.74
CA PHE A 644 41.39 -3.38 16.53
C PHE A 644 42.77 -2.74 16.69
N ASP A 645 43.05 -2.16 17.85
CA ASP A 645 44.38 -1.61 18.15
C ASP A 645 45.45 -2.74 18.11
N PRO A 646 46.52 -2.65 17.29
CA PRO A 646 47.56 -3.66 17.21
C PRO A 646 48.25 -3.99 18.55
N ASP A 647 48.24 -3.06 19.50
CA ASP A 647 48.80 -3.27 20.84
C ASP A 647 47.86 -4.16 21.72
N VAL A 648 46.58 -4.24 21.36
CA VAL A 648 45.54 -4.98 22.09
C VAL A 648 45.14 -6.28 21.37
N TYR A 649 45.29 -6.33 20.05
CA TYR A 649 44.92 -7.50 19.24
C TYR A 649 46.06 -8.49 19.07
N PRO A 650 45.85 -9.83 19.21
CA PRO A 650 44.63 -10.49 19.65
C PRO A 650 44.35 -10.17 21.11
N LEU A 651 43.05 -10.03 21.48
CA LEU A 651 42.58 -9.71 22.82
C LEU A 651 43.40 -10.42 23.88
N ASP A 652 44.19 -9.68 24.67
CA ASP A 652 45.09 -10.24 25.68
C ASP A 652 44.25 -10.96 26.75
N ARG A 653 44.36 -12.28 26.75
CA ARG A 653 43.67 -13.16 27.72
C ARG A 653 44.06 -12.87 29.18
N VAL A 654 45.20 -12.26 29.41
CA VAL A 654 45.68 -11.84 30.73
C VAL A 654 44.80 -10.70 31.31
N ARG A 655 44.25 -9.87 30.47
CA ARG A 655 43.34 -8.76 30.87
C ARG A 655 42.01 -9.24 31.46
N ASN A 656 41.59 -10.46 31.14
CA ASN A 656 40.31 -11.06 31.51
C ASN A 656 40.42 -12.20 32.54
N SER A 657 41.63 -12.60 32.98
CA SER A 657 41.75 -13.70 33.94
C SER A 657 41.50 -13.24 35.37
N HIS A 658 40.68 -14.01 36.07
CA HIS A 658 40.26 -13.76 37.45
C HIS A 658 41.39 -13.94 38.49
N ASP A 659 42.57 -14.51 38.12
CA ASP A 659 43.54 -15.08 39.06
C ASP A 659 44.91 -14.36 39.08
N SER A 660 45.05 -13.18 38.55
CA SER A 660 46.33 -12.46 38.75
C SER A 660 46.32 -11.67 40.05
N VAL A 661 46.66 -12.32 41.11
CA VAL A 661 47.27 -11.72 42.32
C VAL A 661 48.40 -10.80 41.88
N MET A 662 48.39 -9.60 42.45
CA MET A 662 49.48 -8.61 42.24
C MET A 662 50.82 -9.26 42.42
N ALA A 663 51.52 -9.51 41.33
CA ALA A 663 52.97 -9.75 41.43
C ALA A 663 53.60 -8.36 41.76
N PRO A 664 54.48 -8.27 42.73
CA PRO A 664 55.21 -7.07 42.98
C PRO A 664 56.03 -6.71 41.73
N PRO A 665 56.24 -5.42 41.44
CA PRO A 665 57.05 -5.00 40.29
C PRO A 665 58.44 -5.68 40.41
N PRO A 666 59.01 -6.14 39.28
CA PRO A 666 60.37 -6.69 39.30
C PRO A 666 61.31 -5.61 39.79
N ALA A 667 62.15 -5.98 40.76
CA ALA A 667 63.18 -5.12 41.30
C ALA A 667 64.01 -4.58 40.15
N ILE A 668 64.12 -3.26 40.07
CA ILE A 668 64.98 -2.55 39.15
C ILE A 668 66.42 -2.95 39.52
N HIS A 669 67.05 -3.83 38.73
CA HIS A 669 68.49 -3.95 38.77
C HIS A 669 69.11 -2.64 38.25
N GLU A 670 69.65 -1.85 39.16
CA GLU A 670 70.58 -0.76 38.79
C GLU A 670 71.78 -1.39 38.12
N GLU A 671 71.92 -1.26 36.84
CA GLU A 671 73.11 -1.59 36.09
C GLU A 671 74.16 -0.50 36.41
N LYS A 672 75.15 -0.86 37.23
CA LYS A 672 76.27 -0.04 37.51
C LYS A 672 77.03 0.21 36.23
N VAL A 673 77.16 1.50 35.85
CA VAL A 673 78.07 1.96 34.85
C VAL A 673 79.49 1.91 35.47
N GLU A 674 80.32 0.99 35.00
CA GLU A 674 81.76 0.96 35.28
C GLU A 674 82.42 2.07 34.49
N GLY A 675 83.01 3.03 35.20
CA GLY A 675 84.01 3.96 34.67
C GLY A 675 85.45 3.40 34.82
N PRO A 676 86.39 3.77 33.97
CA PRO A 676 87.69 3.10 33.81
C PRO A 676 88.65 3.33 34.97
N GLY A 677 89.51 2.32 35.24
CA GLY A 677 90.37 2.07 36.36
C GLY A 677 91.47 3.04 36.65
N GLU A 678 91.93 2.99 37.93
CA GLU A 678 93.30 3.26 38.32
C GLU A 678 93.74 2.25 39.42
N SER A 679 94.99 1.83 39.27
CA SER A 679 95.71 0.78 39.92
C SER A 679 96.30 1.15 41.30
N SER A 680 96.58 0.10 42.07
CA SER A 680 97.68 -0.08 43.07
C SER A 680 97.33 0.08 44.56
N GLY A 681 97.75 -0.96 45.29
CA GLY A 681 98.28 -0.88 46.63
C GLY A 681 97.59 -1.69 47.73
N LYS A 682 98.08 -2.90 47.92
CA LYS A 682 98.02 -3.63 49.23
C LYS A 682 98.92 -2.97 50.26
N PRO A 683 98.89 -3.15 51.59
CA PRO A 683 98.59 -4.41 52.27
C PRO A 683 97.70 -4.26 53.58
N GLU A 684 97.37 -5.42 54.06
CA GLU A 684 96.96 -5.86 55.42
C GLU A 684 97.78 -5.34 56.60
N PRO A 685 97.57 -5.57 57.91
CA PRO A 685 96.57 -6.39 58.57
C PRO A 685 95.98 -5.86 59.92
N ASP A 686 95.09 -6.56 60.45
CA ASP A 686 94.86 -6.96 61.86
C ASP A 686 94.18 -6.03 62.89
N LEU A 687 93.26 -6.69 63.51
CA LEU A 687 93.01 -6.88 64.94
C LEU A 687 91.93 -6.06 65.63
N ASP A 688 90.97 -6.92 66.06
CA ASP A 688 90.39 -6.97 67.43
C ASP A 688 89.37 -5.95 67.90
N ALA A 689 88.25 -6.56 68.21
CA ALA A 689 87.50 -6.56 69.53
C ALA A 689 86.78 -5.27 69.98
N SER A 690 85.49 -5.32 69.91
CA SER A 690 84.59 -5.54 71.08
C SER A 690 83.11 -5.28 70.61
#